data_e8a97baaa1e5fb853e02415f2fc15e35
#
_entry.id   e8a97baaa1e5fb853e02415f2fc15e35
#
_cell.length_a   1.000
_cell.length_b   1.000
_cell.length_c   1.000
_cell.angle_alpha   90.00
_cell.angle_beta   90.00
_cell.angle_gamma   90.00
#
_symmetry.space_group_name_H-M   'P 1'
#
loop_
_entity.id
_entity.type
_entity.pdbx_description
1 polymer ?
#
loop_
_entity_poly.entity_id
_entity_poly.type
_entity_poly.pdbx_seq_one_letter_code
_entity_poly.pdbx_strand_id
1 'polypeptide(L)'
;MTDAKNAVTSYSYDSMRRQTGVTGADGSSVSSVYADDYLTSLSHSGGDGATMYGFTYGVAGLSTAVKIGETWTLVSNDYNSGAWTLAQQLYGNGLWWKYDYDAQTDDLLRRYTNLSDNTGTGYAYTYDSRGQISKIEKKSLTLENGTITGETLLTAEYYGYDAMDRLTRIVVTDGTNLISDIAWSYDADQNVTAITTRVNNNGALRTDTYAYSYDDDHRPTNTTYGSVSESIAYDGYSRVTGKTVQNSGNTVLSTSYAYRDIDAQYTTTQVSSLTSSFGGNTVSHSYTYDANGNILSDGSTTYAYDSLNQLVWEYNTAAGKAWNYAYDLGGNILSKTEYDYADGQTSNPVTVSYTYGDAVWRDLLTAYNGEAITYDGIGNPTNYRGWGMTWQGGRQLASMQKDGTTLSFSYNDAGLRTEKTVNGSTRRYIWNGSQLMADVGASDAFYFHYSSGGELIGYTYKTADAETECILVKNQQGDVERVISADGTILASYTYDAWGNVLTAEGSLAASNPIRYRGYYFDTETSLYYLQSRYYDPATGRFINADAQVVAESSVGCNSFTYSLNSPVSMADDEGDLPFFVATAIAGAIIGAIVGGAVAAANGKNVWAGIGIGAAAGALIGTGAGMAAGAALAGSITATTGGVASGGSALVAAVGTGGFSAGATYIANNLAQAANNLAPASQTAASKMQDVAAKGKAGEALSGLTKNTTHIPSLTGTASYRIPDGLTDTVLAEVKNYSGTLSYTNQLKDFVLYSQDKVIKMHLYTNAHLTGPLQQAVDSGLIQIFPLN
;
A
#
# COMPACT_ATOMS: atom_id res chain seq x y z
N MET A 1 17.11 -17.46 -10.39
CA MET A 1 17.25 -16.07 -10.91
C MET A 1 18.59 -15.53 -10.41
N THR A 2 19.32 -14.77 -11.22
CA THR A 2 20.56 -14.12 -10.78
C THR A 2 20.29 -12.61 -10.81
N ASP A 3 20.59 -11.93 -9.72
CA ASP A 3 20.43 -10.49 -9.62
C ASP A 3 21.61 -9.73 -10.29
N ALA A 4 21.57 -8.41 -10.28
CA ALA A 4 22.61 -7.60 -10.92
C ALA A 4 23.96 -7.58 -10.16
N LYS A 5 24.01 -8.10 -8.92
CA LYS A 5 25.24 -8.33 -8.11
C LYS A 5 25.75 -9.78 -8.24
N ASN A 6 25.13 -10.60 -9.09
CA ASN A 6 25.38 -12.03 -9.28
C ASN A 6 24.96 -12.91 -8.09
N ALA A 7 24.14 -12.43 -7.17
CA ALA A 7 23.54 -13.28 -6.16
C ALA A 7 22.45 -14.16 -6.81
N VAL A 8 22.43 -15.45 -6.46
CA VAL A 8 21.55 -16.44 -7.09
C VAL A 8 20.43 -16.83 -6.17
N THR A 9 19.20 -16.54 -6.56
CA THR A 9 18.00 -17.08 -5.94
C THR A 9 17.46 -18.24 -6.76
N SER A 10 17.25 -19.39 -6.13
CA SER A 10 16.73 -20.61 -6.76
C SER A 10 15.26 -20.80 -6.41
N TYR A 11 14.48 -21.24 -7.39
CA TYR A 11 13.04 -21.49 -7.23
C TYR A 11 12.75 -22.95 -7.59
N SER A 12 11.91 -23.62 -6.81
CA SER A 12 11.35 -24.93 -7.10
C SER A 12 9.86 -24.85 -7.32
N TYR A 13 9.36 -25.76 -8.16
CA TYR A 13 7.94 -25.81 -8.57
C TYR A 13 7.44 -27.26 -8.58
N ASP A 14 6.17 -27.46 -8.30
CA ASP A 14 5.51 -28.76 -8.47
C ASP A 14 5.10 -29.02 -9.93
N SER A 15 4.48 -30.16 -10.18
CA SER A 15 3.97 -30.55 -11.51
C SER A 15 2.86 -29.65 -12.04
N MET A 16 2.17 -28.90 -11.16
CA MET A 16 1.15 -27.91 -11.50
C MET A 16 1.73 -26.50 -11.68
N ARG A 17 3.07 -26.36 -11.61
CA ARG A 17 3.84 -25.12 -11.72
C ARG A 17 3.60 -24.12 -10.57
N ARG A 18 3.14 -24.59 -9.42
CA ARG A 18 3.08 -23.78 -8.21
C ARG A 18 4.45 -23.77 -7.54
N GLN A 19 4.85 -22.59 -7.02
CA GLN A 19 6.13 -22.44 -6.34
C GLN A 19 6.14 -23.20 -5.02
N THR A 20 7.04 -24.18 -4.91
CA THR A 20 7.19 -25.00 -3.69
C THR A 20 8.40 -24.61 -2.85
N GLY A 21 9.29 -23.79 -3.37
CA GLY A 21 10.41 -23.30 -2.58
C GLY A 21 11.16 -22.15 -3.25
N VAL A 22 11.79 -21.37 -2.38
CA VAL A 22 12.76 -20.32 -2.72
C VAL A 22 14.00 -20.55 -1.87
N THR A 23 15.19 -20.46 -2.46
CA THR A 23 16.45 -20.48 -1.72
C THR A 23 17.25 -19.24 -2.09
N GLY A 24 17.53 -18.41 -1.10
CA GLY A 24 18.32 -17.18 -1.22
C GLY A 24 19.81 -17.47 -1.43
N ALA A 25 20.54 -16.44 -1.83
CA ALA A 25 21.98 -16.52 -2.08
C ALA A 25 22.80 -16.79 -0.81
N ASP A 26 22.27 -16.46 0.34
CA ASP A 26 22.83 -16.72 1.68
C ASP A 26 22.50 -18.12 2.23
N GLY A 27 21.68 -18.91 1.51
CA GLY A 27 21.18 -20.21 1.93
C GLY A 27 19.87 -20.15 2.72
N SER A 28 19.32 -18.97 2.96
CA SER A 28 17.96 -18.82 3.51
C SER A 28 16.92 -19.48 2.60
N SER A 29 15.83 -19.97 3.17
CA SER A 29 14.84 -20.70 2.37
C SER A 29 13.39 -20.41 2.80
N VAL A 30 12.51 -20.49 1.81
CA VAL A 30 11.06 -20.53 1.98
C VAL A 30 10.56 -21.82 1.35
N SER A 31 9.64 -22.53 2.01
CA SER A 31 9.03 -23.75 1.52
C SER A 31 7.51 -23.63 1.58
N SER A 32 6.83 -23.98 0.48
CA SER A 32 5.37 -23.95 0.35
C SER A 32 4.85 -25.37 0.09
N VAL A 33 3.85 -25.80 0.85
CA VAL A 33 3.18 -27.09 0.69
C VAL A 33 1.73 -26.85 0.29
N TYR A 34 1.28 -27.60 -0.70
CA TYR A 34 -0.08 -27.52 -1.22
C TYR A 34 -0.81 -28.85 -1.05
N ALA A 35 -2.09 -28.78 -0.69
CA ALA A 35 -3.02 -29.91 -0.82
C ALA A 35 -4.13 -29.45 -1.76
N ASP A 36 -4.42 -30.28 -2.79
CA ASP A 36 -5.22 -29.87 -3.92
C ASP A 36 -4.72 -28.53 -4.50
N ASP A 37 -5.53 -27.51 -4.57
CA ASP A 37 -5.15 -26.17 -5.09
C ASP A 37 -4.82 -25.14 -3.99
N TYR A 38 -4.80 -25.59 -2.72
CA TYR A 38 -4.65 -24.68 -1.58
C TYR A 38 -3.28 -24.78 -0.93
N LEU A 39 -2.68 -23.65 -0.57
CA LEU A 39 -1.48 -23.57 0.24
C LEU A 39 -1.82 -24.00 1.68
N THR A 40 -1.29 -25.13 2.13
CA THR A 40 -1.56 -25.65 3.49
C THR A 40 -0.45 -25.35 4.49
N SER A 41 0.77 -25.07 4.00
CA SER A 41 1.88 -24.68 4.85
C SER A 41 2.85 -23.78 4.10
N LEU A 42 3.38 -22.78 4.81
CA LEU A 42 4.47 -21.91 4.40
C LEU A 42 5.51 -21.92 5.51
N SER A 43 6.74 -22.30 5.23
CA SER A 43 7.84 -22.25 6.20
C SER A 43 8.97 -21.40 5.67
N HIS A 44 9.62 -20.64 6.56
CA HIS A 44 10.82 -19.90 6.21
C HIS A 44 11.93 -20.13 7.25
N SER A 45 13.18 -19.93 6.84
CA SER A 45 14.33 -20.00 7.72
C SER A 45 14.21 -18.98 8.85
N GLY A 46 14.70 -19.33 10.06
CA GLY A 46 14.76 -18.43 11.20
C GLY A 46 15.60 -19.06 12.30
N GLY A 47 16.60 -18.34 12.83
CA GLY A 47 17.50 -18.83 13.87
C GLY A 47 18.10 -20.18 13.54
N ASP A 48 18.04 -21.12 14.50
CA ASP A 48 18.49 -22.50 14.36
C ASP A 48 17.44 -23.44 13.74
N GLY A 49 16.40 -22.93 13.09
CA GLY A 49 15.32 -23.73 12.53
C GLY A 49 14.47 -22.97 11.54
N ALA A 50 13.16 -23.19 11.56
CA ALA A 50 12.21 -22.51 10.69
C ALA A 50 10.96 -22.08 11.46
N THR A 51 10.38 -20.96 11.06
CA THR A 51 9.01 -20.57 11.40
C THR A 51 8.07 -21.16 10.37
N MET A 52 6.98 -21.77 10.80
CA MET A 52 6.01 -22.41 9.91
C MET A 52 4.61 -21.81 10.13
N TYR A 53 4.00 -21.33 9.06
CA TYR A 53 2.58 -20.96 9.02
C TYR A 53 1.77 -22.13 8.45
N GLY A 54 0.69 -22.50 9.12
CA GLY A 54 -0.26 -23.53 8.68
C GLY A 54 -1.60 -22.90 8.32
N PHE A 55 -2.20 -23.34 7.21
CA PHE A 55 -3.48 -22.84 6.72
C PHE A 55 -4.48 -23.99 6.63
N THR A 56 -5.70 -23.76 7.10
CA THR A 56 -6.80 -24.70 6.93
C THR A 56 -7.93 -24.06 6.16
N TYR A 57 -8.61 -24.88 5.37
CA TYR A 57 -9.67 -24.42 4.48
C TYR A 57 -10.93 -25.25 4.71
N GLY A 58 -12.07 -24.59 4.61
CA GLY A 58 -13.38 -25.20 4.64
C GLY A 58 -13.95 -25.44 3.24
N VAL A 59 -15.25 -25.66 3.20
CA VAL A 59 -16.00 -25.75 1.94
C VAL A 59 -15.82 -24.46 1.15
N ALA A 60 -15.81 -24.56 -0.17
CA ALA A 60 -15.57 -23.46 -1.11
C ALA A 60 -14.17 -22.81 -1.03
N GLY A 61 -13.19 -23.42 -0.33
CA GLY A 61 -11.82 -22.92 -0.28
C GLY A 61 -11.62 -21.70 0.62
N LEU A 62 -12.55 -21.41 1.49
CA LEU A 62 -12.43 -20.32 2.46
C LEU A 62 -11.47 -20.69 3.59
N SER A 63 -10.53 -19.80 3.94
CA SER A 63 -9.59 -20.03 5.04
C SER A 63 -10.33 -20.08 6.38
N THR A 64 -10.27 -21.23 7.05
CA THR A 64 -10.91 -21.43 8.35
C THR A 64 -9.97 -21.23 9.54
N ALA A 65 -8.66 -21.40 9.36
CA ALA A 65 -7.70 -21.00 10.38
C ALA A 65 -6.31 -20.75 9.79
N VAL A 66 -5.56 -19.91 10.52
CA VAL A 66 -4.12 -19.70 10.33
C VAL A 66 -3.40 -19.99 11.65
N LYS A 67 -2.29 -20.70 11.56
CA LYS A 67 -1.53 -21.17 12.72
C LYS A 67 -0.04 -20.84 12.59
N ILE A 68 0.64 -20.78 13.71
CA ILE A 68 2.10 -20.90 13.80
C ILE A 68 2.42 -22.31 14.34
N GLY A 69 3.33 -22.99 13.67
CA GLY A 69 3.55 -24.41 13.92
C GLY A 69 2.28 -25.24 13.63
N GLU A 70 2.10 -26.34 14.35
CA GLU A 70 0.92 -27.20 14.15
C GLU A 70 -0.27 -26.84 15.04
N THR A 71 -0.03 -26.21 16.18
CA THR A 71 -1.02 -26.08 17.26
C THR A 71 -1.36 -24.65 17.66
N TRP A 72 -0.49 -23.70 17.42
CA TRP A 72 -0.68 -22.30 17.85
C TRP A 72 -1.56 -21.54 16.87
N THR A 73 -2.83 -21.43 17.17
CA THR A 73 -3.79 -20.73 16.30
C THR A 73 -3.63 -19.22 16.44
N LEU A 74 -3.36 -18.53 15.32
CA LEU A 74 -3.37 -17.06 15.23
C LEU A 74 -4.79 -16.54 15.07
N VAL A 75 -5.56 -17.14 14.17
CA VAL A 75 -6.96 -16.78 13.91
C VAL A 75 -7.74 -18.01 13.45
N SER A 76 -9.00 -18.06 13.82
CA SER A 76 -10.00 -18.98 13.26
C SER A 76 -11.18 -18.18 12.72
N ASN A 77 -11.71 -18.60 11.57
CA ASN A 77 -12.80 -17.94 10.86
C ASN A 77 -14.00 -18.88 10.76
N ASP A 78 -15.17 -18.38 11.11
CA ASP A 78 -16.44 -19.03 10.89
C ASP A 78 -17.23 -18.28 9.80
N TYR A 79 -17.93 -19.02 8.96
CA TYR A 79 -18.68 -18.46 7.83
C TYR A 79 -20.14 -18.84 7.89
N ASN A 80 -21.01 -17.94 7.46
CA ASN A 80 -22.44 -18.19 7.30
C ASN A 80 -22.69 -19.25 6.20
N SER A 81 -23.48 -20.27 6.52
CA SER A 81 -23.84 -21.31 5.55
C SER A 81 -24.72 -20.75 4.42
N GLY A 82 -24.33 -21.02 3.18
CA GLY A 82 -25.07 -20.59 1.97
C GLY A 82 -24.57 -19.29 1.37
N ALA A 83 -24.39 -18.21 2.15
CA ALA A 83 -23.86 -16.93 1.67
C ALA A 83 -22.33 -16.87 1.64
N TRP A 84 -21.67 -17.74 2.42
CA TRP A 84 -20.21 -17.79 2.57
C TRP A 84 -19.58 -16.47 3.07
N THR A 85 -20.39 -15.62 3.72
CA THR A 85 -19.91 -14.40 4.36
C THR A 85 -19.26 -14.72 5.71
N LEU A 86 -18.25 -13.95 6.10
CA LEU A 86 -17.52 -14.15 7.35
C LEU A 86 -18.42 -13.81 8.54
N ALA A 87 -18.76 -14.81 9.37
CA ALA A 87 -19.61 -14.62 10.55
C ALA A 87 -18.82 -14.22 11.79
N GLN A 88 -17.64 -14.81 11.98
CA GLN A 88 -16.77 -14.52 13.11
C GLN A 88 -15.31 -14.75 12.76
N GLN A 89 -14.45 -13.93 13.35
CA GLN A 89 -13.01 -14.17 13.50
C GLN A 89 -12.68 -14.25 14.98
N LEU A 90 -12.04 -15.32 15.40
CA LEU A 90 -11.55 -15.51 16.76
C LEU A 90 -10.02 -15.57 16.73
N TYR A 91 -9.36 -14.67 17.45
CA TYR A 91 -7.92 -14.61 17.57
C TYR A 91 -7.37 -15.45 18.70
N GLY A 92 -6.13 -15.92 18.56
CA GLY A 92 -5.42 -16.70 19.56
C GLY A 92 -5.19 -15.99 20.90
N ASN A 93 -5.42 -14.69 20.97
CA ASN A 93 -5.41 -13.90 22.21
C ASN A 93 -6.79 -13.74 22.87
N GLY A 94 -7.82 -14.41 22.32
CA GLY A 94 -9.20 -14.39 22.85
C GLY A 94 -10.05 -13.19 22.39
N LEU A 95 -9.47 -12.25 21.66
CA LEU A 95 -10.24 -11.19 21.01
C LEU A 95 -10.96 -11.75 19.78
N TRP A 96 -12.06 -11.14 19.42
CA TRP A 96 -12.83 -11.57 18.26
C TRP A 96 -13.52 -10.40 17.56
N TRP A 97 -13.84 -10.61 16.25
CA TRP A 97 -14.80 -9.83 15.48
C TRP A 97 -15.98 -10.69 15.11
N LYS A 98 -17.19 -10.14 15.21
CA LYS A 98 -18.42 -10.72 14.69
C LYS A 98 -19.04 -9.79 13.66
N TYR A 99 -19.74 -10.39 12.71
CA TYR A 99 -20.26 -9.71 11.53
C TYR A 99 -21.74 -10.08 11.32
N ASP A 100 -22.59 -9.07 11.21
CA ASP A 100 -24.01 -9.22 10.91
C ASP A 100 -24.27 -8.68 9.50
N TYR A 101 -25.01 -9.43 8.70
CA TYR A 101 -25.32 -9.11 7.32
C TYR A 101 -26.81 -9.01 7.07
N ASP A 102 -27.23 -8.25 6.05
CA ASP A 102 -28.59 -8.28 5.53
C ASP A 102 -28.88 -9.63 4.87
N ALA A 103 -29.99 -10.25 5.20
CA ALA A 103 -30.32 -11.59 4.74
C ALA A 103 -30.73 -11.66 3.25
N GLN A 104 -30.97 -10.53 2.59
CA GLN A 104 -31.43 -10.46 1.19
C GLN A 104 -30.33 -9.95 0.27
N THR A 105 -29.50 -9.01 0.73
CA THR A 105 -28.46 -8.35 -0.08
C THR A 105 -27.05 -8.81 0.26
N ASP A 106 -26.86 -9.52 1.38
CA ASP A 106 -25.57 -9.88 1.97
C ASP A 106 -24.69 -8.66 2.31
N ASP A 107 -25.28 -7.47 2.42
CA ASP A 107 -24.58 -6.26 2.85
C ASP A 107 -24.20 -6.36 4.32
N LEU A 108 -23.00 -5.91 4.67
CA LEU A 108 -22.52 -5.86 6.05
C LEU A 108 -23.28 -4.78 6.83
N LEU A 109 -24.18 -5.17 7.72
CA LEU A 109 -24.94 -4.24 8.56
C LEU A 109 -24.17 -3.79 9.80
N ARG A 110 -23.32 -4.70 10.35
CA ARG A 110 -22.58 -4.44 11.56
C ARG A 110 -21.35 -5.34 11.64
N ARG A 111 -20.25 -4.79 12.20
CA ARG A 111 -19.20 -5.60 12.80
C ARG A 111 -18.89 -5.10 14.21
N TYR A 112 -18.53 -5.99 15.11
CA TYR A 112 -18.22 -5.63 16.49
C TYR A 112 -17.22 -6.58 17.13
N THR A 113 -16.50 -6.07 18.12
CA THR A 113 -15.43 -6.77 18.85
C THR A 113 -15.58 -6.57 20.35
N ASN A 114 -15.06 -7.52 21.13
CA ASN A 114 -14.94 -7.37 22.57
C ASN A 114 -13.72 -6.51 22.94
N LEU A 115 -13.86 -5.73 24.01
CA LEU A 115 -12.75 -5.06 24.71
C LEU A 115 -12.51 -5.76 26.06
N SER A 116 -13.57 -6.32 26.63
CA SER A 116 -13.59 -7.18 27.80
C SER A 116 -14.78 -8.13 27.69
N ASP A 117 -15.01 -8.97 28.70
CA ASP A 117 -16.15 -9.90 28.74
C ASP A 117 -17.50 -9.20 28.63
N ASN A 118 -17.60 -7.96 29.15
CA ASN A 118 -18.87 -7.22 29.23
C ASN A 118 -18.90 -5.95 28.38
N THR A 119 -17.82 -5.60 27.70
CA THR A 119 -17.74 -4.38 26.89
C THR A 119 -17.17 -4.64 25.50
N GLY A 120 -17.60 -3.85 24.53
CA GLY A 120 -17.15 -3.95 23.16
C GLY A 120 -17.21 -2.63 22.40
N THR A 121 -16.71 -2.66 21.20
CA THR A 121 -16.86 -1.60 20.20
C THR A 121 -17.48 -2.19 18.95
N GLY A 122 -18.44 -1.47 18.35
CA GLY A 122 -19.09 -1.88 17.10
C GLY A 122 -19.18 -0.75 16.10
N TYR A 123 -19.28 -1.15 14.84
CA TYR A 123 -19.51 -0.28 13.70
C TYR A 123 -20.77 -0.75 12.99
N ALA A 124 -21.76 0.15 12.80
CA ALA A 124 -22.98 -0.14 12.06
C ALA A 124 -22.98 0.63 10.74
N TYR A 125 -23.35 -0.04 9.67
CA TYR A 125 -23.30 0.47 8.31
C TYR A 125 -24.71 0.70 7.78
N THR A 126 -24.90 1.78 7.06
CA THR A 126 -26.15 2.09 6.33
C THR A 126 -25.77 2.40 4.89
N TYR A 127 -26.56 1.91 3.97
CA TYR A 127 -26.35 2.06 2.53
C TYR A 127 -27.39 2.97 1.91
N ASP A 128 -27.07 3.62 0.82
CA ASP A 128 -28.02 4.33 -0.03
C ASP A 128 -28.73 3.36 -0.98
N SER A 129 -29.64 3.88 -1.79
CA SER A 129 -30.42 3.08 -2.77
C SER A 129 -29.58 2.45 -3.89
N ARG A 130 -28.29 2.82 -4.01
CA ARG A 130 -27.31 2.31 -4.99
C ARG A 130 -26.37 1.29 -4.36
N GLY A 131 -26.53 0.98 -3.06
CA GLY A 131 -25.66 0.06 -2.32
C GLY A 131 -24.34 0.68 -1.86
N GLN A 132 -24.23 2.02 -1.89
CA GLN A 132 -23.05 2.72 -1.35
C GLN A 132 -23.21 3.01 0.12
N ILE A 133 -22.13 2.95 0.90
CA ILE A 133 -22.16 3.31 2.32
C ILE A 133 -22.54 4.79 2.46
N SER A 134 -23.69 5.05 3.07
CA SER A 134 -24.18 6.40 3.36
C SER A 134 -23.87 6.86 4.78
N LYS A 135 -23.70 5.91 5.72
CA LYS A 135 -23.38 6.20 7.11
C LYS A 135 -22.65 5.04 7.78
N ILE A 136 -21.65 5.37 8.62
CA ILE A 136 -21.01 4.46 9.56
C ILE A 136 -21.16 5.04 10.97
N GLU A 137 -21.66 4.23 11.91
CA GLU A 137 -21.80 4.59 13.31
C GLU A 137 -20.84 3.76 14.17
N LYS A 138 -19.91 4.41 14.87
CA LYS A 138 -19.10 3.78 15.91
C LYS A 138 -19.87 3.82 17.22
N LYS A 139 -19.96 2.67 17.89
CA LYS A 139 -20.73 2.50 19.13
C LYS A 139 -19.89 1.83 20.21
N SER A 140 -20.05 2.29 21.44
CA SER A 140 -19.67 1.52 22.61
C SER A 140 -20.77 0.50 22.89
N LEU A 141 -20.38 -0.72 23.20
CA LEU A 141 -21.30 -1.84 23.40
C LEU A 141 -21.21 -2.38 24.82
N THR A 142 -22.36 -2.72 25.37
CA THR A 142 -22.47 -3.61 26.53
C THR A 142 -22.72 -5.02 26.02
N LEU A 143 -21.92 -5.99 26.49
CA LEU A 143 -21.97 -7.39 26.06
C LEU A 143 -22.39 -8.28 27.22
N GLU A 144 -23.14 -9.33 26.92
CA GLU A 144 -23.44 -10.45 27.84
C GLU A 144 -23.24 -11.75 27.05
N ASN A 145 -22.25 -12.55 27.44
CA ASN A 145 -21.88 -13.78 26.73
C ASN A 145 -21.63 -13.54 25.22
N GLY A 146 -20.99 -12.40 24.87
CA GLY A 146 -20.71 -12.02 23.49
C GLY A 146 -21.92 -11.57 22.67
N THR A 147 -23.07 -11.34 23.33
CA THR A 147 -24.30 -10.78 22.73
C THR A 147 -24.43 -9.33 23.14
N ILE A 148 -24.83 -8.46 22.22
CA ILE A 148 -25.05 -7.03 22.49
C ILE A 148 -26.36 -6.88 23.31
N THR A 149 -26.23 -6.27 24.48
CA THR A 149 -27.39 -5.95 25.36
C THR A 149 -27.59 -4.43 25.50
N GLY A 150 -26.63 -3.62 25.08
CA GLY A 150 -26.75 -2.15 25.09
C GLY A 150 -25.79 -1.53 24.12
N GLU A 151 -26.17 -0.37 23.56
CA GLU A 151 -25.39 0.39 22.60
C GLU A 151 -25.41 1.89 22.94
N THR A 152 -24.29 2.56 22.84
CA THR A 152 -24.17 4.02 22.95
C THR A 152 -23.37 4.56 21.76
N LEU A 153 -23.93 5.50 21.02
CA LEU A 153 -23.25 6.15 19.89
C LEU A 153 -22.03 6.94 20.40
N LEU A 154 -20.90 6.73 19.76
CA LEU A 154 -19.67 7.50 19.99
C LEU A 154 -19.45 8.51 18.86
N THR A 155 -19.41 8.04 17.61
CA THR A 155 -19.27 8.90 16.43
C THR A 155 -20.14 8.38 15.29
N ALA A 156 -20.52 9.27 14.38
CA ALA A 156 -21.18 8.93 13.12
C ALA A 156 -20.48 9.65 11.96
N GLU A 157 -20.21 8.90 10.91
CA GLU A 157 -19.66 9.35 9.64
C GLU A 157 -20.74 9.29 8.57
N TYR A 158 -20.97 10.38 7.85
CA TYR A 158 -21.96 10.50 6.78
C TYR A 158 -21.27 10.72 5.46
N TYR A 159 -21.63 9.93 4.46
CA TYR A 159 -21.01 9.93 3.13
C TYR A 159 -21.97 10.49 2.08
N GLY A 160 -21.49 11.39 1.25
CA GLY A 160 -22.24 11.98 0.14
C GLY A 160 -21.55 11.67 -1.18
N TYR A 161 -22.34 11.35 -2.22
CA TYR A 161 -21.87 10.99 -3.54
C TYR A 161 -22.56 11.82 -4.61
N ASP A 162 -21.91 12.05 -5.74
CA ASP A 162 -22.53 12.66 -6.90
C ASP A 162 -23.27 11.64 -7.80
N ALA A 163 -23.78 12.12 -8.94
CA ALA A 163 -24.50 11.27 -9.91
C ALA A 163 -23.60 10.26 -10.64
N MET A 164 -22.27 10.41 -10.56
CA MET A 164 -21.28 9.49 -11.12
C MET A 164 -20.68 8.57 -10.05
N ASP A 165 -21.31 8.49 -8.87
CA ASP A 165 -20.92 7.69 -7.73
C ASP A 165 -19.57 8.09 -7.08
N ARG A 166 -19.09 9.32 -7.37
CA ARG A 166 -17.87 9.81 -6.76
C ARG A 166 -18.17 10.39 -5.37
N LEU A 167 -17.28 10.11 -4.41
CA LEU A 167 -17.37 10.65 -3.06
C LEU A 167 -17.20 12.18 -3.08
N THR A 168 -18.20 12.91 -2.64
CA THR A 168 -18.17 14.38 -2.60
C THR A 168 -18.09 14.96 -1.21
N ARG A 169 -18.41 14.18 -0.17
CA ARG A 169 -18.40 14.68 1.21
C ARG A 169 -18.33 13.56 2.23
N ILE A 170 -17.57 13.79 3.30
CA ILE A 170 -17.62 13.01 4.56
C ILE A 170 -17.81 13.98 5.71
N VAL A 171 -18.83 13.74 6.54
CA VAL A 171 -19.11 14.51 7.77
C VAL A 171 -19.00 13.60 8.97
N VAL A 172 -18.16 13.92 9.94
CA VAL A 172 -18.00 13.17 11.17
C VAL A 172 -18.56 13.96 12.35
N THR A 173 -19.37 13.31 13.18
CA THR A 173 -19.99 13.92 14.37
C THR A 173 -19.81 13.03 15.60
N ASP A 174 -19.89 13.61 16.81
CA ASP A 174 -19.97 12.90 18.09
C ASP A 174 -21.42 12.82 18.61
N GLY A 175 -22.36 12.56 17.72
CA GLY A 175 -23.79 12.61 17.96
C GLY A 175 -24.40 13.96 17.63
N THR A 176 -24.02 15.03 18.29
CA THR A 176 -24.57 16.38 18.09
C THR A 176 -23.57 17.39 17.55
N ASN A 177 -22.30 17.25 17.86
CA ASN A 177 -21.27 18.22 17.49
C ASN A 177 -20.52 17.76 16.25
N LEU A 178 -20.20 18.68 15.37
CA LEU A 178 -19.31 18.44 14.24
C LEU A 178 -17.90 18.17 14.76
N ILE A 179 -17.30 17.06 14.32
CA ILE A 179 -15.87 16.77 14.49
C ILE A 179 -15.12 17.27 13.26
N SER A 180 -15.54 16.83 12.08
CA SER A 180 -14.96 17.25 10.80
C SER A 180 -15.95 17.14 9.65
N ASP A 181 -15.65 17.89 8.58
CA ASP A 181 -16.42 17.88 7.33
C ASP A 181 -15.43 18.11 6.18
N ILE A 182 -15.31 17.12 5.33
CA ILE A 182 -14.40 17.12 4.19
C ILE A 182 -15.22 17.02 2.92
N ALA A 183 -15.00 17.94 1.97
CA ALA A 183 -15.72 17.97 0.71
C ALA A 183 -14.76 18.03 -0.47
N TRP A 184 -15.10 17.33 -1.55
CA TRP A 184 -14.32 17.25 -2.80
C TRP A 184 -15.07 17.83 -3.97
N SER A 185 -14.32 18.47 -4.88
CA SER A 185 -14.79 18.90 -6.20
C SER A 185 -13.96 18.22 -7.28
N TYR A 186 -14.59 17.96 -8.42
CA TYR A 186 -13.97 17.23 -9.54
C TYR A 186 -14.16 17.99 -10.84
N ASP A 187 -13.22 17.83 -11.77
CA ASP A 187 -13.39 18.24 -13.15
C ASP A 187 -14.12 17.18 -14.01
N ALA A 188 -14.22 17.46 -15.31
CA ALA A 188 -14.85 16.55 -16.28
C ALA A 188 -14.02 15.27 -16.50
N ASP A 189 -12.70 15.35 -16.29
CA ASP A 189 -11.75 14.24 -16.44
C ASP A 189 -11.55 13.45 -15.15
N GLN A 190 -12.38 13.73 -14.13
CA GLN A 190 -12.45 13.09 -12.81
C GLN A 190 -11.26 13.40 -11.87
N ASN A 191 -10.41 14.37 -12.20
CA ASN A 191 -9.39 14.83 -11.29
C ASN A 191 -10.04 15.62 -10.13
N VAL A 192 -9.48 15.47 -8.92
CA VAL A 192 -9.90 16.27 -7.76
C VAL A 192 -9.37 17.70 -7.93
N THR A 193 -10.25 18.66 -8.15
CA THR A 193 -9.86 20.07 -8.33
C THR A 193 -9.83 20.88 -7.04
N ALA A 194 -10.56 20.43 -6.04
CA ALA A 194 -10.51 21.06 -4.72
C ALA A 194 -10.90 20.08 -3.61
N ILE A 195 -10.30 20.31 -2.44
CA ILE A 195 -10.71 19.71 -1.17
C ILE A 195 -10.97 20.86 -0.19
N THR A 196 -12.11 20.83 0.49
CA THR A 196 -12.38 21.75 1.61
C THR A 196 -12.51 20.91 2.88
N THR A 197 -11.71 21.25 3.88
CA THR A 197 -11.76 20.63 5.21
C THR A 197 -12.29 21.61 6.24
N ARG A 198 -13.18 21.14 7.10
CA ARG A 198 -13.68 21.88 8.26
C ARG A 198 -13.46 21.03 9.48
N VAL A 199 -12.63 21.50 10.40
CA VAL A 199 -12.23 20.79 11.61
C VAL A 199 -12.64 21.57 12.83
N ASN A 200 -13.32 20.89 13.75
CA ASN A 200 -13.68 21.47 15.03
C ASN A 200 -12.49 21.40 16.01
N ASN A 201 -11.95 22.58 16.32
CA ASN A 201 -10.92 22.73 17.31
C ASN A 201 -11.55 23.29 18.60
N ASN A 202 -11.99 22.38 19.50
CA ASN A 202 -12.53 22.71 20.81
C ASN A 202 -13.65 23.77 20.79
N GLY A 203 -14.58 23.66 19.81
CA GLY A 203 -15.71 24.57 19.62
C GLY A 203 -15.47 25.67 18.57
N ALA A 204 -14.23 25.91 18.16
CA ALA A 204 -13.91 26.80 17.06
C ALA A 204 -13.76 26.01 15.74
N LEU A 205 -14.49 26.40 14.70
CA LEU A 205 -14.40 25.71 13.40
C LEU A 205 -13.31 26.34 12.54
N ARG A 206 -12.27 25.56 12.20
CA ARG A 206 -11.28 25.93 11.20
C ARG A 206 -11.70 25.40 9.83
N THR A 207 -11.52 26.20 8.79
CA THR A 207 -11.80 25.83 7.41
C THR A 207 -10.55 26.08 6.56
N ASP A 208 -10.07 25.04 5.88
CA ASP A 208 -9.00 25.12 4.91
C ASP A 208 -9.52 24.63 3.56
N THR A 209 -9.12 25.29 2.48
CA THR A 209 -9.47 24.90 1.11
C THR A 209 -8.20 24.75 0.30
N TYR A 210 -8.08 23.59 -0.33
CA TYR A 210 -7.01 23.22 -1.25
C TYR A 210 -7.54 23.28 -2.67
N ALA A 211 -6.81 23.91 -3.58
CA ALA A 211 -7.13 23.87 -5.01
C ALA A 211 -5.97 23.23 -5.75
N TYR A 212 -6.31 22.38 -6.71
CA TYR A 212 -5.36 21.55 -7.45
C TYR A 212 -5.47 21.83 -8.94
N SER A 213 -4.32 21.81 -9.64
CA SER A 213 -4.24 21.90 -11.09
C SER A 213 -3.42 20.76 -11.66
N TYR A 214 -3.75 20.38 -12.88
CA TYR A 214 -3.15 19.28 -13.62
C TYR A 214 -2.73 19.74 -15.00
N ASP A 215 -1.79 19.06 -15.62
CA ASP A 215 -1.46 19.24 -17.03
C ASP A 215 -2.32 18.32 -17.93
N ASP A 216 -2.10 18.39 -19.24
CA ASP A 216 -2.84 17.61 -20.23
C ASP A 216 -2.61 16.07 -20.11
N ASP A 217 -1.55 15.64 -19.40
CA ASP A 217 -1.27 14.24 -19.07
C ASP A 217 -1.87 13.84 -17.71
N HIS A 218 -2.74 14.69 -17.12
CA HIS A 218 -3.36 14.53 -15.79
C HIS A 218 -2.36 14.48 -14.63
N ARG A 219 -1.12 14.99 -14.82
CA ARG A 219 -0.12 15.06 -13.74
C ARG A 219 -0.39 16.29 -12.87
N PRO A 220 -0.27 16.19 -11.54
CA PRO A 220 -0.40 17.34 -10.64
C PRO A 220 0.64 18.41 -10.94
N THR A 221 0.23 19.65 -11.18
CA THR A 221 1.16 20.75 -11.47
C THR A 221 1.18 21.83 -10.40
N ASN A 222 0.05 22.01 -9.71
CA ASN A 222 -0.02 23.04 -8.67
C ASN A 222 -1.01 22.68 -7.58
N THR A 223 -0.64 23.03 -6.35
CA THR A 223 -1.49 22.97 -5.15
C THR A 223 -1.50 24.32 -4.47
N THR A 224 -2.66 24.84 -4.10
CA THR A 224 -2.79 26.10 -3.34
C THR A 224 -3.64 25.91 -2.09
N TYR A 225 -3.21 26.50 -0.99
CA TYR A 225 -3.99 26.60 0.25
C TYR A 225 -3.59 27.86 1.01
N GLY A 226 -4.58 28.62 1.51
CA GLY A 226 -4.31 29.91 2.13
C GLY A 226 -3.47 30.84 1.24
N SER A 227 -2.31 31.26 1.74
CA SER A 227 -1.33 32.07 0.98
C SER A 227 -0.20 31.22 0.36
N VAL A 228 -0.21 29.91 0.60
CA VAL A 228 0.83 28.98 0.15
C VAL A 228 0.44 28.33 -1.18
N SER A 229 1.40 28.18 -2.07
CA SER A 229 1.28 27.39 -3.29
C SER A 229 2.52 26.51 -3.49
N GLU A 230 2.31 25.28 -3.94
CA GLU A 230 3.35 24.39 -4.44
C GLU A 230 3.17 24.22 -5.95
N SER A 231 4.25 24.35 -6.72
CA SER A 231 4.30 23.98 -8.13
C SER A 231 5.26 22.84 -8.36
N ILE A 232 4.91 21.92 -9.27
CA ILE A 232 5.70 20.73 -9.63
C ILE A 232 6.07 20.83 -11.11
N ALA A 233 7.35 20.62 -11.41
CA ALA A 233 7.88 20.56 -12.77
C ALA A 233 8.28 19.13 -13.13
N TYR A 234 8.02 18.75 -14.39
CA TYR A 234 8.32 17.42 -14.94
C TYR A 234 9.23 17.49 -16.15
N ASP A 235 9.99 16.42 -16.39
CA ASP A 235 10.68 16.22 -17.66
C ASP A 235 9.83 15.45 -18.67
N GLY A 236 10.39 15.21 -19.87
CA GLY A 236 9.71 14.46 -20.93
C GLY A 236 9.46 12.98 -20.64
N TYR A 237 9.99 12.44 -19.54
CA TYR A 237 9.75 11.08 -19.04
C TYR A 237 8.76 11.05 -17.88
N SER A 238 8.08 12.16 -17.58
CA SER A 238 7.16 12.36 -16.46
C SER A 238 7.82 12.25 -15.07
N ARG A 239 9.15 12.43 -14.97
CA ARG A 239 9.84 12.48 -13.68
C ARG A 239 9.81 13.91 -13.15
N VAL A 240 9.65 14.06 -11.82
CA VAL A 240 9.69 15.37 -11.16
C VAL A 240 11.10 15.95 -11.22
N THR A 241 11.26 17.10 -11.83
CA THR A 241 12.56 17.82 -11.91
C THR A 241 12.69 18.92 -10.88
N GLY A 242 11.58 19.39 -10.35
CA GLY A 242 11.58 20.44 -9.33
C GLY A 242 10.24 20.64 -8.67
N LYS A 243 10.30 21.14 -7.43
CA LYS A 243 9.16 21.59 -6.65
C LYS A 243 9.48 22.98 -6.11
N THR A 244 8.50 23.89 -6.15
CA THR A 244 8.67 25.24 -5.60
C THR A 244 7.48 25.55 -4.71
N VAL A 245 7.75 25.82 -3.44
CA VAL A 245 6.75 26.32 -2.48
C VAL A 245 6.90 27.81 -2.35
N GLN A 246 5.79 28.52 -2.53
CA GLN A 246 5.71 29.97 -2.39
C GLN A 246 4.72 30.35 -1.29
N ASN A 247 4.98 31.46 -0.62
CA ASN A 247 4.03 32.12 0.27
C ASN A 247 3.78 33.53 -0.23
N SER A 248 2.50 33.88 -0.53
CA SER A 248 2.11 35.17 -1.10
C SER A 248 2.95 35.57 -2.33
N GLY A 249 3.30 34.56 -3.16
CA GLY A 249 4.09 34.72 -4.40
C GLY A 249 5.61 34.79 -4.19
N ASN A 250 6.11 34.78 -2.95
CA ASN A 250 7.54 34.72 -2.66
C ASN A 250 7.99 33.26 -2.48
N THR A 251 9.06 32.87 -3.14
CA THR A 251 9.65 31.51 -3.01
C THR A 251 10.20 31.32 -1.60
N VAL A 252 9.68 30.32 -0.91
CA VAL A 252 10.10 29.91 0.45
C VAL A 252 11.02 28.71 0.38
N LEU A 253 10.67 27.69 -0.44
CA LEU A 253 11.43 26.48 -0.68
C LEU A 253 11.49 26.19 -2.18
N SER A 254 12.66 25.88 -2.68
CA SER A 254 12.84 25.35 -4.03
C SER A 254 13.65 24.07 -3.95
N THR A 255 13.09 22.97 -4.42
CA THR A 255 13.74 21.65 -4.47
C THR A 255 13.95 21.24 -5.92
N SER A 256 15.15 20.83 -6.29
CA SER A 256 15.50 20.34 -7.62
C SER A 256 16.00 18.90 -7.56
N TYR A 257 15.68 18.13 -8.59
CA TYR A 257 16.04 16.73 -8.74
C TYR A 257 16.84 16.53 -10.02
N ALA A 258 17.95 15.80 -9.92
CA ALA A 258 18.65 15.26 -11.08
C ALA A 258 18.58 13.73 -11.01
N TYR A 259 18.57 13.10 -12.18
CA TYR A 259 18.44 11.65 -12.29
C TYR A 259 19.73 11.04 -12.80
N ARG A 260 19.96 9.79 -12.42
CA ARG A 260 21.13 9.03 -12.85
C ARG A 260 21.00 8.64 -14.30
N ASP A 261 22.03 8.95 -15.10
CA ASP A 261 22.20 8.43 -16.44
C ASP A 261 23.03 7.13 -16.38
N ILE A 262 22.67 6.16 -17.20
CA ILE A 262 23.46 4.95 -17.45
C ILE A 262 24.59 5.29 -18.42
N ASP A 263 24.21 6.02 -19.48
CA ASP A 263 25.14 6.54 -20.51
C ASP A 263 24.51 7.77 -21.20
N ALA A 264 25.09 8.25 -22.26
CA ALA A 264 24.62 9.43 -23.01
C ALA A 264 23.22 9.25 -23.68
N GLN A 265 22.68 8.03 -23.73
CA GLN A 265 21.41 7.70 -24.40
C GLN A 265 20.34 7.21 -23.42
N TYR A 266 20.72 6.67 -22.26
CA TYR A 266 19.82 6.03 -21.32
C TYR A 266 19.90 6.67 -19.95
N THR A 267 18.75 7.09 -19.44
CA THR A 267 18.58 7.63 -18.09
C THR A 267 17.71 6.67 -17.26
N THR A 268 17.69 6.87 -15.94
CA THR A 268 16.93 6.05 -14.99
C THR A 268 15.90 6.88 -14.23
N THR A 269 15.10 6.24 -13.38
CA THR A 269 14.25 6.90 -12.39
C THR A 269 14.97 7.15 -11.06
N GLN A 270 16.24 6.72 -10.93
CA GLN A 270 17.03 6.91 -9.71
C GLN A 270 17.51 8.36 -9.62
N VAL A 271 17.21 9.03 -8.52
CA VAL A 271 17.69 10.40 -8.25
C VAL A 271 19.18 10.36 -7.97
N SER A 272 19.97 11.09 -8.74
CA SER A 272 21.42 11.25 -8.52
C SER A 272 21.75 12.40 -7.58
N SER A 273 20.90 13.44 -7.57
CA SER A 273 21.02 14.52 -6.58
C SER A 273 19.67 15.18 -6.30
N LEU A 274 19.52 15.64 -5.07
CA LEU A 274 18.42 16.45 -4.58
C LEU A 274 19.00 17.68 -3.91
N THR A 275 18.51 18.87 -4.28
CA THR A 275 18.95 20.13 -3.68
C THR A 275 17.74 20.97 -3.29
N SER A 276 17.66 21.33 -2.02
CA SER A 276 16.62 22.18 -1.42
C SER A 276 17.22 23.49 -0.95
N SER A 277 16.66 24.62 -1.43
CA SER A 277 17.10 25.98 -1.09
C SER A 277 15.96 26.76 -0.41
N PHE A 278 16.21 27.38 0.72
CA PHE A 278 15.26 28.11 1.55
C PHE A 278 15.96 29.11 2.48
N GLY A 279 15.40 30.29 2.69
CA GLY A 279 15.88 31.27 3.65
C GLY A 279 17.38 31.61 3.56
N GLY A 280 17.98 31.54 2.38
CA GLY A 280 19.42 31.70 2.16
C GLY A 280 20.26 30.46 2.51
N ASN A 281 19.65 29.36 2.91
CA ASN A 281 20.26 28.07 3.20
C ASN A 281 20.08 27.11 2.03
N THR A 282 20.97 26.11 1.95
CA THR A 282 20.85 25.00 0.98
C THR A 282 21.20 23.69 1.68
N VAL A 283 20.37 22.66 1.43
CA VAL A 283 20.63 21.27 1.77
C VAL A 283 20.72 20.47 0.48
N SER A 284 21.78 19.68 0.32
CA SER A 284 22.02 18.90 -0.90
C SER A 284 22.43 17.48 -0.55
N HIS A 285 21.88 16.54 -1.29
CA HIS A 285 22.22 15.13 -1.24
C HIS A 285 22.70 14.66 -2.61
N SER A 286 23.71 13.78 -2.60
CA SER A 286 24.21 13.13 -3.81
C SER A 286 24.16 11.63 -3.63
N TYR A 287 23.29 10.98 -4.41
CA TYR A 287 23.01 9.56 -4.26
C TYR A 287 23.83 8.71 -5.21
N THR A 288 24.37 7.62 -4.70
CA THR A 288 24.97 6.55 -5.49
C THR A 288 24.28 5.23 -5.18
N TYR A 289 24.26 4.32 -6.15
CA TYR A 289 23.50 3.09 -6.07
C TYR A 289 24.36 1.89 -6.43
N ASP A 290 24.08 0.74 -5.82
CA ASP A 290 24.60 -0.53 -6.32
C ASP A 290 23.82 -1.01 -7.56
N ALA A 291 24.20 -2.15 -8.09
CA ALA A 291 23.58 -2.71 -9.29
C ALA A 291 22.13 -3.19 -9.06
N ASN A 292 21.75 -3.48 -7.81
CA ASN A 292 20.37 -3.85 -7.43
C ASN A 292 19.48 -2.62 -7.16
N GLY A 293 20.06 -1.42 -7.14
CA GLY A 293 19.36 -0.17 -6.87
C GLY A 293 19.35 0.25 -5.39
N ASN A 294 20.08 -0.43 -4.51
CA ASN A 294 20.23 0.01 -3.14
C ASN A 294 21.09 1.29 -3.08
N ILE A 295 20.74 2.23 -2.21
CA ILE A 295 21.49 3.46 -1.99
C ILE A 295 22.80 3.14 -1.27
N LEU A 296 23.94 3.39 -1.92
CA LEU A 296 25.27 3.22 -1.34
C LEU A 296 25.76 4.47 -0.60
N SER A 297 25.27 5.63 -0.98
CA SER A 297 25.60 6.90 -0.32
C SER A 297 24.52 7.94 -0.58
N ASP A 298 24.31 8.84 0.39
CA ASP A 298 23.53 10.08 0.26
C ASP A 298 24.41 11.34 0.23
N GLY A 299 25.72 11.16 0.17
CA GLY A 299 26.74 12.20 0.20
C GLY A 299 27.42 12.37 1.56
N SER A 300 26.70 12.20 2.67
CA SER A 300 27.24 12.32 4.05
C SER A 300 27.40 10.98 4.75
N THR A 301 26.59 10.02 4.37
CA THR A 301 26.55 8.66 4.91
C THR A 301 26.80 7.66 3.81
N THR A 302 27.49 6.57 4.11
CA THR A 302 27.69 5.45 3.19
C THR A 302 27.17 4.16 3.80
N TYR A 303 26.65 3.27 2.93
CA TYR A 303 25.92 2.08 3.31
C TYR A 303 26.47 0.84 2.60
N ALA A 304 26.39 -0.32 3.27
CA ALA A 304 26.71 -1.60 2.65
C ALA A 304 25.60 -2.62 2.94
N TYR A 305 25.38 -3.51 1.98
CA TYR A 305 24.29 -4.49 1.99
C TYR A 305 24.83 -5.90 1.74
N ASP A 306 24.17 -6.88 2.35
CA ASP A 306 24.44 -8.29 2.09
C ASP A 306 23.83 -8.78 0.76
N SER A 307 23.86 -10.11 0.55
CA SER A 307 23.33 -10.74 -0.67
C SER A 307 21.80 -10.76 -0.76
N LEU A 308 21.08 -10.50 0.33
CA LEU A 308 19.63 -10.34 0.40
C LEU A 308 19.22 -8.86 0.33
N ASN A 309 20.16 -7.93 0.14
CA ASN A 309 19.97 -6.49 0.18
C ASN A 309 19.59 -5.94 1.57
N GLN A 310 19.91 -6.68 2.66
CA GLN A 310 19.75 -6.18 4.02
C GLN A 310 20.89 -5.24 4.36
N LEU A 311 20.63 -4.15 5.08
CA LEU A 311 21.64 -3.18 5.52
C LEU A 311 22.57 -3.80 6.56
N VAL A 312 23.86 -3.94 6.25
CA VAL A 312 24.87 -4.49 7.19
C VAL A 312 25.80 -3.44 7.78
N TRP A 313 26.02 -2.34 7.10
CA TRP A 313 26.80 -1.22 7.58
C TRP A 313 26.21 0.14 7.22
N GLU A 314 26.32 1.07 8.17
CA GLU A 314 26.10 2.49 8.00
C GLU A 314 27.34 3.23 8.54
N TYR A 315 27.90 4.16 7.76
CA TYR A 315 29.02 5.02 8.16
C TYR A 315 28.59 6.49 8.02
N ASN A 316 28.25 7.13 9.11
CA ASN A 316 27.78 8.51 9.15
C ASN A 316 28.90 9.45 9.60
N THR A 317 29.53 10.11 8.63
CA THR A 317 30.66 10.99 8.86
C THR A 317 30.25 12.25 9.65
N ALA A 318 29.04 12.76 9.37
CA ALA A 318 28.56 13.98 10.05
C ALA A 318 28.23 13.72 11.52
N ALA A 319 27.75 12.54 11.86
CA ALA A 319 27.49 12.15 13.25
C ALA A 319 28.75 11.64 13.96
N GLY A 320 29.84 11.35 13.25
CA GLY A 320 31.03 10.69 13.81
C GLY A 320 30.76 9.28 14.31
N LYS A 321 29.80 8.58 13.71
CA LYS A 321 29.31 7.27 14.13
C LYS A 321 29.24 6.29 12.96
N ALA A 322 29.39 5.01 13.29
CA ALA A 322 29.08 3.92 12.37
C ALA A 322 28.31 2.83 13.09
N TRP A 323 27.47 2.11 12.35
CA TRP A 323 26.70 0.99 12.88
C TRP A 323 26.87 -0.26 12.02
N ASN A 324 27.03 -1.40 12.68
CA ASN A 324 27.04 -2.71 12.05
C ASN A 324 25.84 -3.54 12.53
N TYR A 325 25.19 -4.23 11.60
CA TYR A 325 24.03 -5.08 11.84
C TYR A 325 24.32 -6.50 11.44
N ALA A 326 23.94 -7.47 12.28
CA ALA A 326 24.03 -8.89 11.99
C ALA A 326 22.63 -9.50 12.00
N TYR A 327 22.39 -10.42 11.08
CA TYR A 327 21.09 -11.07 10.87
C TYR A 327 21.21 -12.58 10.94
N ASP A 328 20.11 -13.27 11.27
CA ASP A 328 19.94 -14.69 11.00
C ASP A 328 19.38 -14.93 9.60
N LEU A 329 19.21 -16.20 9.22
CA LEU A 329 18.66 -16.58 7.91
C LEU A 329 17.17 -16.22 7.73
N GLY A 330 16.45 -15.85 8.80
CA GLY A 330 15.07 -15.38 8.78
C GLY A 330 14.95 -13.87 8.69
N GLY A 331 16.08 -13.15 8.63
CA GLY A 331 16.11 -11.70 8.63
C GLY A 331 15.89 -11.09 10.02
N ASN A 332 16.02 -11.87 11.10
CA ASN A 332 16.00 -11.31 12.44
C ASN A 332 17.33 -10.61 12.74
N ILE A 333 17.27 -9.36 13.22
CA ILE A 333 18.47 -8.64 13.67
C ILE A 333 19.00 -9.32 14.95
N LEU A 334 20.23 -9.85 14.92
CA LEU A 334 20.87 -10.51 16.06
C LEU A 334 21.62 -9.52 16.94
N SER A 335 22.20 -8.50 16.30
CA SER A 335 22.92 -7.44 17.01
C SER A 335 22.97 -6.15 16.22
N LYS A 336 23.01 -5.02 16.93
CA LYS A 336 23.39 -3.69 16.45
C LYS A 336 24.61 -3.25 17.23
N THR A 337 25.73 -3.00 16.53
CA THR A 337 26.95 -2.48 17.16
C THR A 337 27.22 -1.06 16.67
N GLU A 338 27.23 -0.11 17.59
CA GLU A 338 27.61 1.27 17.36
C GLU A 338 29.12 1.45 17.59
N TYR A 339 29.75 2.27 16.77
CA TYR A 339 31.15 2.64 16.84
C TYR A 339 31.29 4.16 16.79
N ASP A 340 32.35 4.69 17.40
CA ASP A 340 32.86 6.00 17.00
C ASP A 340 33.52 5.87 15.62
N TYR A 341 33.29 6.85 14.75
CA TYR A 341 33.79 6.82 13.36
C TYR A 341 34.49 8.12 13.02
N ALA A 342 35.78 8.02 12.74
CA ALA A 342 36.60 9.14 12.32
C ALA A 342 37.70 8.68 11.34
N ASP A 343 38.02 9.49 10.34
CA ASP A 343 39.09 9.24 9.36
C ASP A 343 39.01 7.85 8.69
N GLY A 344 37.82 7.35 8.45
CA GLY A 344 37.57 6.04 7.85
C GLY A 344 37.79 4.85 8.78
N GLN A 345 37.98 5.10 10.09
CA GLN A 345 38.24 4.07 11.09
C GLN A 345 37.11 4.01 12.13
N THR A 346 36.74 2.76 12.52
CA THR A 346 35.80 2.50 13.61
C THR A 346 36.55 2.19 14.92
N SER A 347 36.00 2.66 16.05
CA SER A 347 36.55 2.41 17.38
C SER A 347 35.43 2.36 18.43
N ASN A 348 35.76 1.96 19.67
CA ASN A 348 34.85 1.95 20.82
C ASN A 348 33.51 1.25 20.58
N PRO A 349 33.46 -0.05 20.20
CA PRO A 349 32.22 -0.74 19.91
C PRO A 349 31.30 -0.86 21.14
N VAL A 350 30.01 -0.54 20.93
CA VAL A 350 28.95 -0.80 21.90
C VAL A 350 27.87 -1.64 21.21
N THR A 351 27.70 -2.88 21.70
CA THR A 351 26.78 -3.85 21.06
C THR A 351 25.50 -3.99 21.88
N VAL A 352 24.36 -3.86 21.19
CA VAL A 352 23.04 -4.24 21.67
C VAL A 352 22.69 -5.60 21.11
N SER A 353 22.28 -6.52 21.97
CA SER A 353 21.91 -7.90 21.58
C SER A 353 20.41 -8.09 21.50
N TYR A 354 19.98 -8.94 20.54
CA TYR A 354 18.60 -9.34 20.32
C TYR A 354 18.48 -10.86 20.57
N THR A 355 17.45 -11.27 21.29
CA THR A 355 17.23 -12.69 21.61
C THR A 355 15.88 -13.14 21.06
N TYR A 356 15.88 -14.25 20.32
CA TYR A 356 14.71 -14.90 19.75
C TYR A 356 14.57 -16.28 20.39
N GLY A 357 13.97 -16.32 21.58
CA GLY A 357 13.93 -17.53 22.42
C GLY A 357 12.71 -18.42 22.21
N ASP A 358 11.74 -18.02 21.36
CA ASP A 358 10.58 -18.84 21.08
C ASP A 358 10.93 -19.99 20.12
N ALA A 359 10.60 -21.21 20.48
CA ALA A 359 10.97 -22.42 19.72
C ALA A 359 10.05 -22.65 18.50
N VAL A 360 8.86 -22.03 18.46
CA VAL A 360 7.84 -22.21 17.42
C VAL A 360 7.77 -21.00 16.49
N TRP A 361 7.69 -19.82 17.08
CA TRP A 361 7.69 -18.56 16.32
C TRP A 361 9.02 -17.84 16.49
N ARG A 362 9.97 -18.23 15.69
CA ARG A 362 11.38 -17.81 15.82
C ARG A 362 11.63 -16.35 15.49
N ASP A 363 10.62 -15.64 14.98
CA ASP A 363 10.71 -14.21 14.67
C ASP A 363 10.32 -13.32 15.87
N LEU A 364 9.82 -13.91 16.97
CA LEU A 364 9.49 -13.17 18.18
C LEU A 364 10.77 -12.73 18.91
N LEU A 365 10.96 -11.40 19.03
CA LEU A 365 12.03 -10.80 19.81
C LEU A 365 11.71 -10.94 21.30
N THR A 366 12.24 -11.96 21.96
CA THR A 366 11.93 -12.28 23.36
C THR A 366 12.76 -11.50 24.37
N ALA A 367 13.89 -10.90 23.96
CA ALA A 367 14.62 -9.92 24.74
C ALA A 367 15.41 -8.95 23.87
N TYR A 368 15.49 -7.69 24.31
CA TYR A 368 16.27 -6.63 23.71
C TYR A 368 17.26 -6.08 24.74
N ASN A 369 18.55 -6.17 24.45
CA ASN A 369 19.64 -5.82 25.37
C ASN A 369 19.48 -6.42 26.77
N GLY A 370 19.01 -7.67 26.84
CA GLY A 370 18.75 -8.40 28.08
C GLY A 370 17.42 -8.08 28.77
N GLU A 371 16.66 -7.08 28.32
CA GLU A 371 15.33 -6.78 28.82
C GLU A 371 14.28 -7.66 28.14
N ALA A 372 13.50 -8.41 28.92
CA ALA A 372 12.54 -9.38 28.41
C ALA A 372 11.33 -8.70 27.76
N ILE A 373 10.89 -9.26 26.63
CA ILE A 373 9.66 -8.90 25.91
C ILE A 373 8.72 -10.09 25.96
N THR A 374 7.45 -9.85 26.29
CA THR A 374 6.41 -10.89 26.35
C THR A 374 5.29 -10.58 25.38
N TYR A 375 4.64 -11.64 24.85
CA TYR A 375 3.63 -11.52 23.80
C TYR A 375 2.35 -12.25 24.16
N ASP A 376 1.25 -11.82 23.53
CA ASP A 376 -0.01 -12.57 23.51
C ASP A 376 0.00 -13.68 22.45
N GLY A 377 -1.11 -14.42 22.34
CA GLY A 377 -1.26 -15.56 21.44
C GLY A 377 -1.19 -15.24 19.94
N ILE A 378 -1.04 -13.99 19.52
CA ILE A 378 -0.94 -13.60 18.11
C ILE A 378 0.26 -12.70 17.81
N GLY A 379 1.23 -12.63 18.74
CA GLY A 379 2.46 -11.87 18.55
C GLY A 379 2.32 -10.37 18.79
N ASN A 380 1.33 -9.93 19.56
CA ASN A 380 1.32 -8.57 20.08
C ASN A 380 2.06 -8.53 21.42
N PRO A 381 2.97 -7.57 21.67
CA PRO A 381 3.65 -7.50 22.95
C PRO A 381 2.69 -7.13 24.08
N THR A 382 2.83 -7.85 25.20
CA THR A 382 2.14 -7.54 26.46
C THR A 382 3.04 -6.77 27.43
N ASN A 383 4.37 -6.94 27.28
CA ASN A 383 5.39 -6.09 27.87
C ASN A 383 6.47 -5.83 26.80
N TYR A 384 6.78 -4.57 26.58
CA TYR A 384 7.77 -4.15 25.58
C TYR A 384 8.60 -2.99 26.09
N ARG A 385 9.88 -3.21 26.35
CA ARG A 385 10.82 -2.18 26.85
C ARG A 385 10.26 -1.43 28.07
N GLY A 386 9.71 -2.19 29.02
CA GLY A 386 9.10 -1.67 30.27
C GLY A 386 7.68 -1.12 30.09
N TRP A 387 7.13 -1.06 28.90
CA TRP A 387 5.73 -0.70 28.67
C TRP A 387 4.83 -1.93 28.80
N GLY A 388 3.89 -1.92 29.75
CA GLY A 388 2.76 -2.85 29.76
C GLY A 388 1.75 -2.45 28.71
N MET A 389 1.33 -3.39 27.85
CA MET A 389 0.47 -3.14 26.70
C MET A 389 -0.79 -3.99 26.70
N THR A 390 -1.90 -3.41 26.21
CA THR A 390 -3.13 -4.16 25.93
C THR A 390 -3.58 -3.92 24.50
N TRP A 391 -4.34 -4.86 23.94
CA TRP A 391 -4.74 -4.85 22.54
C TRP A 391 -6.24 -4.96 22.39
N GLN A 392 -6.78 -4.50 21.27
CA GLN A 392 -8.19 -4.56 20.88
C GLN A 392 -8.31 -4.96 19.42
N GLY A 393 -9.48 -5.50 19.02
CA GLY A 393 -9.75 -5.85 17.62
C GLY A 393 -8.71 -6.79 16.99
N GLY A 394 -8.01 -7.59 17.80
CA GLY A 394 -6.93 -8.48 17.42
C GLY A 394 -5.56 -7.82 17.55
N ARG A 395 -5.22 -6.85 16.70
CA ARG A 395 -3.86 -6.28 16.57
C ARG A 395 -3.78 -4.76 16.76
N GLN A 396 -4.87 -4.10 17.16
CA GLN A 396 -4.86 -2.66 17.44
C GLN A 396 -4.42 -2.41 18.88
N LEU A 397 -3.43 -1.56 19.08
CA LEU A 397 -2.94 -1.19 20.41
C LEU A 397 -4.04 -0.42 21.17
N ALA A 398 -4.51 -0.95 22.30
CA ALA A 398 -5.55 -0.33 23.11
C ALA A 398 -4.99 0.60 24.16
N SER A 399 -3.93 0.18 24.87
CA SER A 399 -3.30 1.00 25.90
C SER A 399 -1.83 0.67 26.10
N MET A 400 -1.09 1.63 26.67
CA MET A 400 0.28 1.47 27.17
C MET A 400 0.40 2.10 28.55
N GLN A 401 1.24 1.48 29.40
CA GLN A 401 1.52 2.02 30.73
C GLN A 401 2.97 1.77 31.13
N LYS A 402 3.66 2.83 31.59
CA LYS A 402 5.04 2.78 32.11
C LYS A 402 5.27 3.96 33.05
N ASP A 403 5.89 3.71 34.23
CA ASP A 403 6.37 4.72 35.17
C ASP A 403 5.33 5.81 35.52
N GLY A 404 4.06 5.42 35.66
CA GLY A 404 2.94 6.34 35.97
C GLY A 404 2.37 7.06 34.73
N THR A 405 2.97 6.91 33.55
CA THR A 405 2.41 7.40 32.28
C THR A 405 1.45 6.36 31.75
N THR A 406 0.26 6.80 31.38
CA THR A 406 -0.77 5.96 30.76
C THR A 406 -1.18 6.52 29.42
N LEU A 407 -1.27 5.65 28.40
CA LEU A 407 -1.80 5.99 27.10
C LEU A 407 -2.98 5.08 26.78
N SER A 408 -3.99 5.62 26.11
CA SER A 408 -5.06 4.83 25.49
C SER A 408 -5.36 5.33 24.09
N PHE A 409 -5.84 4.42 23.23
CA PHE A 409 -6.03 4.68 21.81
C PHE A 409 -7.44 4.26 21.35
N SER A 410 -7.99 5.02 20.41
CA SER A 410 -9.27 4.76 19.78
C SER A 410 -9.09 4.78 18.26
N TYR A 411 -9.89 3.94 17.55
CA TYR A 411 -9.75 3.78 16.11
C TYR A 411 -11.10 3.93 15.42
N ASN A 412 -11.11 4.31 14.15
CA ASN A 412 -12.31 4.24 13.32
C ASN A 412 -12.51 2.80 12.78
N ASP A 413 -13.55 2.58 11.98
CA ASP A 413 -13.81 1.30 11.32
C ASP A 413 -12.68 0.92 10.35
N ALA A 414 -12.02 1.95 9.77
CA ALA A 414 -10.84 1.82 8.96
C ALA A 414 -9.58 1.43 9.78
N GLY A 415 -9.54 1.30 11.15
CA GLY A 415 -8.39 0.99 12.03
C GLY A 415 -7.40 2.13 12.12
N LEU A 416 -7.72 3.28 11.56
CA LEU A 416 -6.91 4.46 11.73
C LEU A 416 -7.16 5.05 13.13
N ARG A 417 -6.10 5.41 13.82
CA ARG A 417 -6.14 5.99 15.15
C ARG A 417 -6.87 7.34 15.13
N THR A 418 -8.02 7.42 15.78
CA THR A 418 -8.82 8.65 15.88
C THR A 418 -8.57 9.43 17.17
N GLU A 419 -8.08 8.77 18.22
CA GLU A 419 -7.75 9.43 19.47
C GLU A 419 -6.54 8.79 20.13
N LYS A 420 -5.71 9.62 20.80
CA LYS A 420 -4.69 9.24 21.76
C LYS A 420 -4.91 10.04 23.03
N THR A 421 -5.05 9.36 24.16
CA THR A 421 -5.16 9.99 25.46
C THR A 421 -3.92 9.69 26.29
N VAL A 422 -3.23 10.72 26.77
CA VAL A 422 -2.04 10.63 27.61
C VAL A 422 -2.38 11.23 28.97
N ASN A 423 -2.37 10.44 30.03
CA ASN A 423 -2.67 10.86 31.41
C ASN A 423 -3.98 11.67 31.51
N GLY A 424 -5.01 11.28 30.74
CA GLY A 424 -6.30 11.94 30.70
C GLY A 424 -6.42 13.13 29.74
N SER A 425 -5.33 13.55 29.08
CA SER A 425 -5.37 14.58 28.02
C SER A 425 -5.51 13.91 26.64
N THR A 426 -6.57 14.21 25.93
CA THR A 426 -6.89 13.57 24.64
C THR A 426 -6.49 14.46 23.47
N ARG A 427 -5.85 13.86 22.47
CA ARG A 427 -5.65 14.40 21.11
C ARG A 427 -6.55 13.64 20.15
N ARG A 428 -7.14 14.34 19.20
CA ARG A 428 -8.04 13.78 18.17
C ARG A 428 -7.39 13.90 16.80
N TYR A 429 -7.43 12.82 16.03
CA TYR A 429 -6.87 12.70 14.68
C TYR A 429 -7.99 12.66 13.65
N ILE A 430 -7.88 13.52 12.64
CA ILE A 430 -8.86 13.66 11.56
C ILE A 430 -8.22 13.14 10.27
N TRP A 431 -8.90 12.22 9.63
CA TRP A 431 -8.38 11.52 8.46
C TRP A 431 -9.18 11.81 7.19
N ASN A 432 -8.50 11.82 6.07
CA ASN A 432 -9.02 11.80 4.72
C ASN A 432 -8.40 10.58 4.00
N GLY A 433 -9.09 9.44 3.99
CA GLY A 433 -8.46 8.17 3.62
C GLY A 433 -7.27 7.86 4.54
N SER A 434 -6.08 7.64 3.98
CA SER A 434 -4.83 7.43 4.72
C SER A 434 -4.10 8.75 5.09
N GLN A 435 -4.62 9.93 4.66
CA GLN A 435 -4.01 11.22 4.96
C GLN A 435 -4.49 11.77 6.29
N LEU A 436 -3.58 12.07 7.20
CA LEU A 436 -3.86 12.74 8.46
C LEU A 436 -4.06 14.25 8.22
N MET A 437 -5.30 14.72 8.24
CA MET A 437 -5.62 16.13 7.95
C MET A 437 -5.42 17.04 9.16
N ALA A 438 -5.66 16.53 10.38
CA ALA A 438 -5.45 17.31 11.58
C ALA A 438 -5.16 16.42 12.79
N ASP A 439 -4.39 16.97 13.72
CA ASP A 439 -4.15 16.49 15.07
C ASP A 439 -4.51 17.60 16.05
N VAL A 440 -5.62 17.44 16.79
CA VAL A 440 -6.20 18.47 17.65
C VAL A 440 -6.08 18.06 19.11
N GLY A 441 -5.23 18.76 19.84
CA GLY A 441 -5.09 18.64 21.29
C GLY A 441 -5.91 19.66 22.05
N ALA A 442 -5.76 19.69 23.40
CA ALA A 442 -6.46 20.64 24.25
C ALA A 442 -5.92 22.09 24.12
N SER A 443 -4.63 22.25 23.88
CA SER A 443 -3.92 23.55 23.86
C SER A 443 -3.27 23.90 22.54
N ASP A 444 -3.12 22.93 21.66
CA ASP A 444 -2.47 23.09 20.35
C ASP A 444 -3.11 22.18 19.29
N ALA A 445 -2.87 22.50 18.03
CA ALA A 445 -3.32 21.68 16.91
C ALA A 445 -2.33 21.77 15.74
N PHE A 446 -2.26 20.69 14.97
CA PHE A 446 -1.59 20.62 13.68
C PHE A 446 -2.62 20.39 12.59
N TYR A 447 -2.55 21.17 11.50
CA TYR A 447 -3.37 21.00 10.30
C TYR A 447 -2.44 20.70 9.14
N PHE A 448 -2.51 19.51 8.61
CA PHE A 448 -1.56 19.00 7.62
C PHE A 448 -2.00 19.33 6.20
N HIS A 449 -1.04 19.71 5.36
CA HIS A 449 -1.26 20.19 4.00
C HIS A 449 -0.59 19.25 3.00
N TYR A 450 -1.42 18.69 2.10
CA TYR A 450 -0.97 17.73 1.10
C TYR A 450 -1.05 18.30 -0.29
N SER A 451 -0.08 17.94 -1.13
CA SER A 451 -0.11 18.18 -2.56
C SER A 451 -1.22 17.36 -3.23
N SER A 452 -1.57 17.71 -4.46
CA SER A 452 -2.49 16.92 -5.29
C SER A 452 -1.99 15.49 -5.56
N GLY A 453 -0.69 15.24 -5.47
CA GLY A 453 -0.07 13.91 -5.52
C GLY A 453 -0.09 13.14 -4.20
N GLY A 454 -0.68 13.69 -3.14
CA GLY A 454 -0.76 13.05 -1.83
C GLY A 454 0.47 13.22 -0.94
N GLU A 455 1.49 13.97 -1.37
CA GLU A 455 2.67 14.23 -0.57
C GLU A 455 2.40 15.32 0.48
N LEU A 456 2.84 15.11 1.73
CA LEU A 456 2.77 16.11 2.79
C LEU A 456 3.75 17.26 2.53
N ILE A 457 3.23 18.46 2.27
CA ILE A 457 4.01 19.69 2.01
C ILE A 457 4.45 20.30 3.35
N GLY A 458 3.55 20.34 4.32
CA GLY A 458 3.75 21.02 5.61
C GLY A 458 2.52 20.95 6.47
N TYR A 459 2.46 21.84 7.44
CA TYR A 459 1.31 21.95 8.35
C TYR A 459 1.22 23.36 8.93
N THR A 460 0.02 23.78 9.31
CA THR A 460 -0.18 24.93 10.20
C THR A 460 -0.15 24.45 11.64
N TYR A 461 0.79 24.94 12.45
CA TYR A 461 0.82 24.72 13.89
C TYR A 461 0.09 25.86 14.60
N LYS A 462 -0.94 25.50 15.36
CA LYS A 462 -1.78 26.45 16.10
C LYS A 462 -1.63 26.22 17.59
N THR A 463 -1.37 27.32 18.31
CA THR A 463 -1.46 27.42 19.77
C THR A 463 -2.57 28.38 20.16
N ALA A 464 -2.75 28.64 21.46
CA ALA A 464 -3.69 29.65 21.93
C ALA A 464 -3.36 31.06 21.41
N ASP A 465 -2.06 31.36 21.26
CA ASP A 465 -1.56 32.72 21.00
C ASP A 465 -1.12 32.94 19.53
N ALA A 466 -0.88 31.89 18.75
CA ALA A 466 -0.29 32.01 17.42
C ALA A 466 -0.70 30.88 16.47
N GLU A 467 -0.68 31.19 15.19
CA GLU A 467 -0.66 30.21 14.09
C GLU A 467 0.65 30.40 13.31
N THR A 468 1.36 29.28 13.09
CA THR A 468 2.62 29.25 12.36
C THR A 468 2.50 28.30 11.19
N GLU A 469 2.67 28.82 9.97
CA GLU A 469 2.75 28.01 8.78
C GLU A 469 4.13 27.37 8.69
N CYS A 470 4.19 26.06 8.62
CA CYS A 470 5.38 25.23 8.63
C CYS A 470 5.49 24.44 7.32
N ILE A 471 6.63 24.52 6.67
CA ILE A 471 6.94 23.81 5.43
C ILE A 471 8.04 22.79 5.73
N LEU A 472 7.89 21.57 5.20
CA LEU A 472 8.82 20.48 5.43
C LEU A 472 9.89 20.45 4.35
N VAL A 473 11.17 20.44 4.76
CA VAL A 473 12.30 20.15 3.90
C VAL A 473 12.69 18.70 4.15
N LYS A 474 12.60 17.88 3.09
CA LYS A 474 12.79 16.44 3.17
C LYS A 474 13.90 15.98 2.22
N ASN A 475 14.57 14.88 2.60
CA ASN A 475 15.45 14.16 1.68
C ASN A 475 14.63 13.30 0.70
N GLN A 476 15.30 12.54 -0.18
CA GLN A 476 14.64 11.66 -1.15
C GLN A 476 13.82 10.57 -0.48
N GLN A 477 14.25 10.12 0.69
CA GLN A 477 13.59 9.06 1.44
C GLN A 477 12.33 9.52 2.18
N GLY A 478 12.06 10.84 2.22
CA GLY A 478 10.93 11.43 2.91
C GLY A 478 11.24 11.83 4.36
N ASP A 479 12.48 11.68 4.82
CA ASP A 479 12.87 12.10 6.17
C ASP A 479 12.78 13.62 6.28
N VAL A 480 12.10 14.11 7.30
CA VAL A 480 12.03 15.53 7.59
C VAL A 480 13.34 15.98 8.22
N GLU A 481 14.13 16.71 7.45
CA GLU A 481 15.41 17.24 7.92
C GLU A 481 15.28 18.63 8.53
N ARG A 482 14.35 19.45 7.99
CA ARG A 482 14.06 20.78 8.51
C ARG A 482 12.55 21.04 8.50
N VAL A 483 12.10 21.77 9.49
CA VAL A 483 10.82 22.46 9.46
C VAL A 483 11.13 23.95 9.38
N ILE A 484 10.60 24.61 8.36
CA ILE A 484 10.81 26.04 8.13
C ILE A 484 9.49 26.80 8.19
N SER A 485 9.52 28.04 8.62
CA SER A 485 8.35 28.94 8.56
C SER A 485 8.09 29.44 7.14
N ALA A 486 6.98 30.10 6.94
CA ALA A 486 6.56 30.69 5.67
C ALA A 486 7.48 31.82 5.16
N ASP A 487 8.47 32.25 5.93
CA ASP A 487 9.54 33.18 5.53
C ASP A 487 10.91 32.49 5.33
N GLY A 488 10.98 31.15 5.47
CA GLY A 488 12.19 30.37 5.31
C GLY A 488 13.07 30.25 6.57
N THR A 489 12.61 30.74 7.72
CA THR A 489 13.34 30.58 9.01
C THR A 489 13.26 29.16 9.51
N ILE A 490 14.38 28.58 9.96
CA ILE A 490 14.42 27.21 10.49
C ILE A 490 13.77 27.17 11.89
N LEU A 491 12.72 26.36 12.02
CA LEU A 491 12.00 26.13 13.27
C LEU A 491 12.39 24.81 13.95
N ALA A 492 12.78 23.81 13.15
CA ALA A 492 13.31 22.55 13.64
C ALA A 492 14.31 21.95 12.65
N SER A 493 15.27 21.20 13.17
CA SER A 493 16.27 20.45 12.42
C SER A 493 16.43 19.08 13.05
N TYR A 494 16.54 18.04 12.18
CA TYR A 494 16.72 16.66 12.63
C TYR A 494 17.83 15.99 11.83
N THR A 495 18.50 15.03 12.47
CA THR A 495 19.32 14.00 11.81
C THR A 495 18.94 12.64 12.38
N TYR A 496 19.10 11.61 11.57
CA TYR A 496 18.68 10.24 11.89
C TYR A 496 19.80 9.25 11.58
N ASP A 497 19.77 8.07 12.26
CA ASP A 497 20.44 6.90 11.72
C ASP A 497 19.57 6.24 10.62
N ALA A 498 20.08 5.22 9.96
CA ALA A 498 19.38 4.52 8.87
C ALA A 498 18.01 3.94 9.27
N TRP A 499 17.80 3.66 10.55
CA TRP A 499 16.58 3.08 11.09
C TRP A 499 15.60 4.11 11.66
N GLY A 500 15.95 5.40 11.60
CA GLY A 500 15.06 6.48 12.03
C GLY A 500 15.19 6.88 13.51
N ASN A 501 16.22 6.40 14.21
CA ASN A 501 16.54 6.97 15.52
C ASN A 501 16.95 8.43 15.33
N VAL A 502 16.35 9.33 16.10
CA VAL A 502 16.70 10.74 16.07
C VAL A 502 18.05 10.93 16.75
N LEU A 503 19.08 11.31 15.99
CA LEU A 503 20.43 11.57 16.49
C LEU A 503 20.54 13.00 17.05
N THR A 504 19.94 13.98 16.33
CA THR A 504 19.83 15.36 16.79
C THR A 504 18.43 15.90 16.54
N ALA A 505 17.96 16.77 17.44
CA ALA A 505 16.71 17.50 17.31
C ALA A 505 16.90 18.90 17.89
N GLU A 506 16.94 19.93 17.04
CA GLU A 506 17.27 21.31 17.40
C GLU A 506 16.21 22.26 16.86
N GLY A 507 15.98 23.37 17.57
CA GLY A 507 15.03 24.43 17.20
C GLY A 507 13.78 24.48 18.07
N SER A 508 13.00 25.54 17.89
CA SER A 508 11.84 25.84 18.73
C SER A 508 10.68 24.85 18.61
N LEU A 509 10.52 24.22 17.46
CA LEU A 509 9.48 23.20 17.18
C LEU A 509 10.03 21.76 17.20
N ALA A 510 11.32 21.56 17.47
CA ALA A 510 11.92 20.24 17.38
C ALA A 510 11.28 19.20 18.32
N ALA A 511 10.85 19.61 19.51
CA ALA A 511 10.17 18.74 20.47
C ALA A 511 8.69 18.49 20.09
N SER A 512 8.01 19.50 19.53
CA SER A 512 6.56 19.46 19.27
C SER A 512 6.20 18.85 17.92
N ASN A 513 7.08 18.95 16.91
CA ASN A 513 6.80 18.42 15.57
C ASN A 513 6.61 16.90 15.59
N PRO A 514 5.42 16.41 15.20
CA PRO A 514 5.14 14.97 15.19
C PRO A 514 5.61 14.26 13.93
N ILE A 515 5.93 14.97 12.85
CA ILE A 515 6.29 14.37 11.56
C ILE A 515 7.81 14.37 11.41
N ARG A 516 8.41 13.16 11.34
CA ARG A 516 9.87 13.01 11.36
C ARG A 516 10.38 12.07 10.27
N TYR A 517 11.05 10.97 10.65
CA TYR A 517 11.61 9.97 9.76
C TYR A 517 10.54 9.44 8.77
N ARG A 518 10.84 9.40 7.48
CA ARG A 518 9.93 8.98 6.39
C ARG A 518 8.60 9.76 6.30
N GLY A 519 8.47 10.89 7.03
CA GLY A 519 7.19 11.55 7.17
C GLY A 519 6.21 10.86 8.11
N TYR A 520 6.65 9.86 8.87
CA TYR A 520 5.80 9.14 9.84
C TYR A 520 5.48 9.99 11.06
N TYR A 521 4.35 9.64 11.68
CA TYR A 521 3.92 10.27 12.93
C TYR A 521 4.68 9.70 14.13
N PHE A 522 5.45 10.53 14.82
CA PHE A 522 6.26 10.18 15.97
C PHE A 522 5.51 10.43 17.28
N ASP A 523 5.28 9.39 18.07
CA ASP A 523 4.73 9.48 19.41
C ASP A 523 5.86 9.76 20.42
N THR A 524 6.00 11.02 20.86
CA THR A 524 7.11 11.47 21.73
C THR A 524 7.14 10.77 23.07
N GLU A 525 5.99 10.33 23.59
CA GLU A 525 5.87 9.65 24.88
C GLU A 525 6.50 8.26 24.86
N THR A 526 6.44 7.58 23.72
CA THR A 526 6.89 6.18 23.56
C THR A 526 8.15 6.06 22.72
N SER A 527 8.50 7.09 21.96
CA SER A 527 9.54 7.08 20.92
C SER A 527 9.26 6.07 19.80
N LEU A 528 7.99 5.73 19.56
CA LEU A 528 7.54 4.88 18.46
C LEU A 528 7.02 5.74 17.31
N TYR A 529 7.15 5.22 16.10
CA TYR A 529 6.45 5.75 14.93
C TYR A 529 5.13 5.01 14.72
N TYR A 530 4.06 5.75 14.48
CA TYR A 530 2.75 5.20 14.10
C TYR A 530 2.64 5.18 12.59
N LEU A 531 2.60 3.99 12.00
CA LEU A 531 2.48 3.71 10.57
C LEU A 531 1.08 3.17 10.23
N GLN A 532 0.04 3.80 10.74
CA GLN A 532 -1.38 3.47 10.53
C GLN A 532 -1.77 2.04 10.98
N SER A 533 -1.27 0.99 10.36
CA SER A 533 -1.58 -0.39 10.73
C SER A 533 -0.78 -0.89 11.93
N ARG A 534 0.47 -0.44 12.07
CA ARG A 534 1.41 -0.91 13.09
C ARG A 534 2.20 0.23 13.74
N TYR A 535 2.88 -0.11 14.85
CA TYR A 535 3.86 0.75 15.48
C TYR A 535 5.28 0.24 15.20
N TYR A 536 6.14 1.15 14.77
CA TYR A 536 7.54 0.88 14.47
C TYR A 536 8.44 1.44 15.56
N ASP A 537 9.38 0.61 16.08
CA ASP A 537 10.41 1.03 17.03
C ASP A 537 11.75 1.21 16.31
N PRO A 538 12.22 2.44 16.10
CA PRO A 538 13.49 2.69 15.43
C PRO A 538 14.70 2.18 16.24
N ALA A 539 14.60 2.06 17.56
CA ALA A 539 15.68 1.52 18.39
C ALA A 539 15.94 0.04 18.14
N THR A 540 14.86 -0.74 17.91
CA THR A 540 14.96 -2.14 17.58
C THR A 540 15.01 -2.41 16.08
N GLY A 541 14.68 -1.41 15.23
CA GLY A 541 14.59 -1.55 13.78
C GLY A 541 13.46 -2.47 13.32
N ARG A 542 12.39 -2.63 14.14
CA ARG A 542 11.33 -3.61 13.88
C ARG A 542 9.94 -3.03 14.18
N PHE A 543 8.93 -3.60 13.56
CA PHE A 543 7.56 -3.47 14.05
C PHE A 543 7.42 -4.18 15.41
N ILE A 544 6.64 -3.59 16.32
CA ILE A 544 6.49 -4.16 17.67
C ILE A 544 5.57 -5.38 17.68
N ASN A 545 4.64 -5.48 16.71
CA ASN A 545 3.70 -6.60 16.57
C ASN A 545 3.77 -7.20 15.15
N ALA A 546 3.32 -8.44 15.05
CA ALA A 546 3.36 -9.18 13.80
C ALA A 546 2.42 -8.60 12.74
N ASP A 547 2.85 -8.65 11.47
CA ASP A 547 2.01 -8.36 10.33
C ASP A 547 0.86 -9.37 10.19
N ALA A 548 -0.23 -8.93 9.58
CA ALA A 548 -1.30 -9.77 9.10
C ALA A 548 -0.97 -10.50 7.79
N GLN A 549 0.06 -10.06 7.09
CA GLN A 549 0.47 -10.56 5.78
C GLN A 549 1.95 -10.96 5.81
N VAL A 550 2.32 -11.92 4.96
CA VAL A 550 3.71 -12.31 4.74
C VAL A 550 4.00 -12.38 3.24
N VAL A 551 5.21 -11.98 2.84
CA VAL A 551 5.68 -12.01 1.46
C VAL A 551 6.50 -13.28 1.25
N ALA A 552 5.92 -14.31 0.62
CA ALA A 552 6.51 -15.65 0.48
C ALA A 552 7.67 -15.75 -0.53
N GLU A 553 8.19 -14.65 -1.03
CA GLU A 553 9.26 -14.60 -2.04
C GLU A 553 10.67 -14.65 -1.44
N SER A 554 10.80 -14.42 -0.14
CA SER A 554 12.06 -14.50 0.61
C SER A 554 11.82 -14.81 2.08
N SER A 555 12.82 -15.32 2.78
CA SER A 555 12.73 -15.54 4.23
C SER A 555 12.50 -14.24 4.99
N VAL A 556 13.16 -13.16 4.59
CA VAL A 556 12.98 -11.82 5.17
C VAL A 556 11.54 -11.32 4.97
N GLY A 557 10.94 -11.56 3.79
CA GLY A 557 9.55 -11.19 3.51
C GLY A 557 8.53 -12.04 4.28
N CYS A 558 8.88 -13.28 4.66
CA CYS A 558 8.04 -14.12 5.50
C CYS A 558 8.09 -13.73 6.98
N ASN A 559 9.09 -12.98 7.42
CA ASN A 559 9.21 -12.50 8.79
C ASN A 559 8.26 -11.34 9.05
N SER A 560 7.19 -11.60 9.76
CA SER A 560 6.09 -10.65 9.99
C SER A 560 6.43 -9.43 10.87
N PHE A 561 7.67 -9.30 11.33
CA PHE A 561 8.13 -8.18 12.16
C PHE A 561 9.15 -7.28 11.46
N THR A 562 9.65 -7.65 10.28
CA THR A 562 10.67 -6.85 9.58
C THR A 562 10.10 -5.53 9.09
N TYR A 563 10.87 -4.46 9.26
CA TYR A 563 10.62 -3.16 8.65
C TYR A 563 11.42 -3.04 7.35
N SER A 564 10.74 -2.65 6.28
CA SER A 564 11.36 -2.38 4.96
C SER A 564 12.29 -3.50 4.47
N LEU A 565 11.95 -4.78 4.73
CA LEU A 565 12.78 -5.96 4.41
C LEU A 565 14.24 -5.84 4.88
N ASN A 566 14.51 -5.18 6.02
CA ASN A 566 15.83 -4.85 6.56
C ASN A 566 16.70 -3.95 5.63
N SER A 567 16.08 -3.25 4.70
CA SER A 567 16.72 -2.26 3.81
C SER A 567 16.13 -0.85 4.01
N PRO A 568 16.21 -0.29 5.24
CA PRO A 568 15.48 0.93 5.61
C PRO A 568 15.93 2.17 4.83
N VAL A 569 17.13 2.16 4.24
CA VAL A 569 17.65 3.28 3.43
C VAL A 569 17.04 3.31 2.04
N SER A 570 16.87 2.13 1.43
CA SER A 570 16.41 1.99 0.04
C SER A 570 14.91 1.72 -0.08
N MET A 571 14.26 1.33 1.02
CA MET A 571 12.84 1.00 1.08
C MET A 571 12.13 1.81 2.17
N ALA A 572 10.83 2.00 2.02
CA ALA A 572 9.94 2.60 3.01
C ALA A 572 8.63 1.79 3.11
N ASP A 573 7.88 1.97 4.18
CA ASP A 573 6.59 1.32 4.43
C ASP A 573 5.64 2.34 5.04
N ASP A 574 4.87 3.06 4.21
CA ASP A 574 4.09 4.22 4.64
C ASP A 574 2.84 3.87 5.44
N GLU A 575 2.30 2.68 5.24
CA GLU A 575 1.06 2.22 5.90
C GLU A 575 1.30 1.13 6.94
N GLY A 576 2.54 0.63 7.02
CA GLY A 576 2.93 -0.42 7.96
C GLY A 576 2.54 -1.83 7.50
N ASP A 577 2.33 -2.08 6.21
CA ASP A 577 1.94 -3.37 5.64
C ASP A 577 2.95 -3.89 4.60
N LEU A 578 3.22 -3.15 3.52
CA LEU A 578 4.09 -3.58 2.42
C LEU A 578 5.16 -2.52 2.09
N PRO A 579 6.44 -2.87 2.16
CA PRO A 579 7.51 -1.95 1.83
C PRO A 579 7.68 -1.75 0.31
N PHE A 580 8.14 -0.56 -0.09
CA PHE A 580 8.43 -0.20 -1.48
C PHE A 580 9.81 0.48 -1.64
N PHE A 581 10.38 0.46 -2.85
CA PHE A 581 11.67 1.11 -3.14
C PHE A 581 11.53 2.63 -3.21
N VAL A 582 12.26 3.34 -2.37
CA VAL A 582 12.25 4.81 -2.29
C VAL A 582 12.84 5.47 -3.55
N ALA A 583 13.88 4.88 -4.14
CA ALA A 583 14.59 5.47 -5.28
C ALA A 583 13.73 5.71 -6.53
N THR A 584 12.58 5.04 -6.62
CA THR A 584 11.64 5.09 -7.76
C THR A 584 10.25 5.55 -7.36
N ALA A 585 9.99 5.70 -6.04
CA ALA A 585 8.69 6.02 -5.50
C ALA A 585 8.15 7.38 -6.00
N ILE A 586 9.02 8.39 -6.15
CA ILE A 586 8.61 9.76 -6.54
C ILE A 586 7.94 9.77 -7.93
N ALA A 587 8.48 9.03 -8.90
CA ALA A 587 7.88 8.97 -10.24
C ALA A 587 6.71 7.98 -10.33
N GLY A 588 6.85 6.82 -9.70
CA GLY A 588 5.86 5.74 -9.80
C GLY A 588 4.61 5.95 -8.94
N ALA A 589 4.75 6.52 -7.74
CA ALA A 589 3.63 6.78 -6.84
C ALA A 589 2.62 7.79 -7.43
N ILE A 590 3.11 8.84 -8.08
CA ILE A 590 2.24 9.84 -8.73
C ILE A 590 1.44 9.20 -9.87
N ILE A 591 2.10 8.42 -10.75
CA ILE A 591 1.42 7.75 -11.87
C ILE A 591 0.45 6.67 -11.34
N GLY A 592 0.85 5.90 -10.37
CA GLY A 592 0.03 4.86 -9.77
C GLY A 592 -1.19 5.41 -9.03
N ALA A 593 -1.03 6.52 -8.30
CA ALA A 593 -2.13 7.21 -7.63
C ALA A 593 -3.19 7.69 -8.62
N ILE A 594 -2.77 8.28 -9.74
CA ILE A 594 -3.68 8.75 -10.81
C ILE A 594 -4.43 7.56 -11.42
N VAL A 595 -3.71 6.50 -11.81
CA VAL A 595 -4.32 5.31 -12.42
C VAL A 595 -5.23 4.59 -11.42
N GLY A 596 -4.79 4.41 -10.17
CA GLY A 596 -5.59 3.77 -9.13
C GLY A 596 -6.84 4.55 -8.78
N GLY A 597 -6.74 5.88 -8.67
CA GLY A 597 -7.89 6.77 -8.46
C GLY A 597 -8.88 6.73 -9.62
N ALA A 598 -8.39 6.81 -10.85
CA ALA A 598 -9.23 6.72 -12.05
C ALA A 598 -9.93 5.37 -12.19
N VAL A 599 -9.23 4.26 -11.90
CA VAL A 599 -9.82 2.91 -11.91
C VAL A 599 -10.85 2.73 -10.80
N ALA A 600 -10.59 3.25 -9.60
CA ALA A 600 -11.55 3.20 -8.50
C ALA A 600 -12.79 4.06 -8.81
N ALA A 601 -12.62 5.25 -9.36
CA ALA A 601 -13.71 6.11 -9.81
C ALA A 601 -14.55 5.47 -10.91
N ALA A 602 -13.90 4.87 -11.92
CA ALA A 602 -14.58 4.19 -13.04
C ALA A 602 -15.38 2.95 -12.58
N ASN A 603 -15.03 2.37 -11.43
CA ASN A 603 -15.72 1.21 -10.86
C ASN A 603 -16.67 1.58 -9.70
N GLY A 604 -16.95 2.88 -9.48
CA GLY A 604 -17.84 3.32 -8.39
C GLY A 604 -17.29 3.03 -6.99
N LYS A 605 -15.96 3.02 -6.82
CA LYS A 605 -15.29 2.68 -5.55
C LYS A 605 -14.60 3.89 -4.95
N ASN A 606 -14.22 3.77 -3.67
CA ASN A 606 -13.52 4.84 -2.97
C ASN A 606 -12.23 5.21 -3.71
N VAL A 607 -12.21 6.42 -4.29
CA VAL A 607 -11.11 6.96 -5.10
C VAL A 607 -9.81 7.00 -4.29
N TRP A 608 -9.88 7.28 -2.99
CA TRP A 608 -8.71 7.37 -2.11
C TRP A 608 -8.10 6.01 -1.79
N ALA A 609 -8.92 4.98 -1.63
CA ALA A 609 -8.43 3.61 -1.58
C ALA A 609 -7.77 3.20 -2.89
N GLY A 610 -8.35 3.61 -4.04
CA GLY A 610 -7.76 3.41 -5.35
C GLY A 610 -6.45 4.18 -5.55
N ILE A 611 -6.36 5.40 -5.03
CA ILE A 611 -5.14 6.22 -5.04
C ILE A 611 -4.05 5.58 -4.19
N GLY A 612 -4.35 5.12 -2.97
CA GLY A 612 -3.39 4.42 -2.10
C GLY A 612 -2.87 3.13 -2.73
N ILE A 613 -3.76 2.28 -3.25
CA ILE A 613 -3.38 1.05 -3.98
C ILE A 613 -2.62 1.39 -5.26
N GLY A 614 -3.07 2.40 -6.01
CA GLY A 614 -2.42 2.83 -7.23
C GLY A 614 -1.04 3.42 -6.98
N ALA A 615 -0.84 4.19 -5.90
CA ALA A 615 0.46 4.73 -5.52
C ALA A 615 1.44 3.61 -5.13
N ALA A 616 1.00 2.63 -4.34
CA ALA A 616 1.81 1.45 -4.00
C ALA A 616 2.14 0.61 -5.24
N ALA A 617 1.15 0.35 -6.12
CA ALA A 617 1.37 -0.35 -7.37
C ALA A 617 2.28 0.43 -8.34
N GLY A 618 2.14 1.76 -8.41
CA GLY A 618 2.95 2.62 -9.23
C GLY A 618 4.41 2.71 -8.77
N ALA A 619 4.64 2.75 -7.45
CA ALA A 619 5.98 2.68 -6.88
C ALA A 619 6.66 1.34 -7.22
N LEU A 620 5.91 0.24 -7.20
CA LEU A 620 6.40 -1.08 -7.63
C LEU A 620 6.70 -1.15 -9.15
N ILE A 621 5.89 -0.50 -10.00
CA ILE A 621 6.11 -0.46 -11.46
C ILE A 621 7.33 0.38 -11.82
N GLY A 622 7.65 1.43 -11.06
CA GLY A 622 8.84 2.28 -11.24
C GLY A 622 10.17 1.54 -11.01
N THR A 623 10.15 0.40 -10.32
CA THR A 623 11.32 -0.47 -10.15
C THR A 623 11.36 -1.50 -11.27
N GLY A 624 12.44 -1.74 -11.96
CA GLY A 624 12.52 -2.77 -13.02
C GLY A 624 12.09 -4.18 -12.57
N ALA A 625 12.07 -4.48 -11.26
CA ALA A 625 11.48 -5.66 -10.64
C ALA A 625 9.94 -5.58 -10.54
N GLY A 626 9.38 -4.37 -10.59
CA GLY A 626 7.94 -4.11 -10.43
C GLY A 626 7.08 -4.53 -11.61
N MET A 627 7.65 -4.84 -12.79
CA MET A 627 6.83 -5.38 -13.88
C MET A 627 6.30 -6.79 -13.55
N ALA A 628 7.02 -7.59 -12.81
CA ALA A 628 6.54 -8.90 -12.34
C ALA A 628 5.60 -8.75 -11.13
N ALA A 629 5.90 -7.86 -10.16
CA ALA A 629 5.09 -7.64 -8.98
C ALA A 629 3.84 -6.78 -9.26
N GLY A 630 3.93 -5.76 -10.10
CA GLY A 630 2.78 -4.97 -10.55
C GLY A 630 1.81 -5.78 -11.41
N ALA A 631 2.31 -6.70 -12.24
CA ALA A 631 1.49 -7.66 -12.98
C ALA A 631 0.85 -8.70 -12.03
N ALA A 632 1.51 -9.06 -10.94
CA ALA A 632 0.99 -9.96 -9.92
C ALA A 632 -0.07 -9.29 -9.03
N LEU A 633 0.11 -8.02 -8.65
CA LEU A 633 -0.90 -7.25 -7.93
C LEU A 633 -2.11 -6.93 -8.82
N ALA A 634 -1.89 -6.54 -10.07
CA ALA A 634 -2.95 -6.41 -11.06
C ALA A 634 -3.58 -7.76 -11.41
N GLY A 635 -2.82 -8.84 -11.43
CA GLY A 635 -3.28 -10.22 -11.62
C GLY A 635 -4.09 -10.75 -10.43
N SER A 636 -3.75 -10.40 -9.19
CA SER A 636 -4.55 -10.78 -8.02
C SER A 636 -5.86 -10.01 -7.96
N ILE A 637 -5.90 -8.76 -8.40
CA ILE A 637 -7.14 -7.98 -8.55
C ILE A 637 -8.01 -8.54 -9.69
N THR A 638 -7.42 -9.10 -10.76
CA THR A 638 -8.14 -9.76 -11.85
C THR A 638 -8.46 -11.25 -11.58
N ALA A 639 -7.70 -11.93 -10.72
CA ALA A 639 -7.96 -13.35 -10.39
C ALA A 639 -9.20 -13.54 -9.50
N THR A 640 -9.63 -12.50 -8.75
CA THR A 640 -10.94 -12.47 -8.09
C THR A 640 -12.10 -12.24 -9.05
N THR A 641 -11.85 -11.93 -10.34
CA THR A 641 -12.88 -11.75 -11.36
C THR A 641 -12.93 -12.89 -12.41
N GLY A 642 -12.36 -14.07 -12.10
CA GLY A 642 -12.57 -15.28 -12.88
C GLY A 642 -11.90 -15.29 -14.26
N GLY A 643 -10.62 -15.54 -14.33
CA GLY A 643 -9.91 -15.84 -15.57
C GLY A 643 -8.54 -16.45 -15.28
N VAL A 644 -8.39 -17.74 -15.59
CA VAL A 644 -7.12 -18.46 -15.50
C VAL A 644 -6.12 -17.89 -16.50
N ALA A 645 -5.13 -17.13 -16.03
CA ALA A 645 -3.94 -16.83 -16.80
C ALA A 645 -2.75 -17.52 -16.13
N SER A 646 -2.21 -18.53 -16.80
CA SER A 646 -1.00 -19.25 -16.45
C SER A 646 0.23 -18.35 -16.56
N GLY A 647 0.97 -18.20 -15.47
CA GLY A 647 2.34 -17.67 -15.47
C GLY A 647 2.69 -16.76 -14.32
N GLY A 648 3.40 -17.30 -13.32
CA GLY A 648 4.14 -16.54 -12.31
C GLY A 648 3.28 -15.90 -11.23
N SER A 649 2.77 -16.70 -10.32
CA SER A 649 2.03 -16.22 -9.15
C SER A 649 3.01 -15.74 -8.09
N ALA A 650 3.10 -14.45 -7.84
CA ALA A 650 3.55 -13.95 -6.55
C ALA A 650 2.54 -14.41 -5.49
N LEU A 651 2.97 -15.26 -4.57
CA LEU A 651 2.11 -15.79 -3.53
C LEU A 651 2.15 -14.83 -2.33
N VAL A 652 1.22 -13.90 -2.28
CA VAL A 652 0.88 -13.21 -1.04
C VAL A 652 -0.01 -14.17 -0.25
N ALA A 653 0.58 -14.93 0.66
CA ALA A 653 -0.19 -15.67 1.64
C ALA A 653 -0.70 -14.65 2.67
N ALA A 654 -1.94 -14.20 2.51
CA ALA A 654 -2.62 -13.49 3.58
C ALA A 654 -2.70 -14.49 4.76
N VAL A 655 -1.85 -14.27 5.76
CA VAL A 655 -2.01 -14.89 7.06
C VAL A 655 -3.30 -14.27 7.60
N GLY A 656 -4.40 -14.97 7.55
CA GLY A 656 -5.75 -14.51 7.93
C GLY A 656 -5.85 -14.13 9.40
N THR A 657 -5.05 -13.18 9.78
CA THR A 657 -5.07 -12.55 11.07
C THR A 657 -5.84 -11.27 10.86
N GLY A 658 -7.03 -11.18 11.37
CA GLY A 658 -7.89 -10.03 11.24
C GLY A 658 -7.36 -8.74 11.83
N GLY A 659 -6.26 -8.35 11.37
CA GLY A 659 -5.68 -7.05 11.48
C GLY A 659 -5.44 -6.55 10.08
N PHE A 660 -6.44 -6.64 9.23
CA PHE A 660 -6.41 -5.67 8.16
C PHE A 660 -6.32 -4.30 8.83
N SER A 661 -5.28 -3.52 8.52
CA SER A 661 -5.44 -2.08 8.58
C SER A 661 -6.79 -1.84 7.94
N ALA A 662 -7.59 -1.03 8.50
CA ALA A 662 -8.95 -0.98 8.04
C ALA A 662 -9.08 -0.37 6.65
N GLY A 663 -8.03 0.23 6.08
CA GLY A 663 -7.92 0.42 4.64
C GLY A 663 -8.05 -0.92 3.89
N ALA A 664 -7.34 -1.96 4.33
CA ALA A 664 -7.38 -3.28 3.70
C ALA A 664 -8.66 -4.07 4.05
N THR A 665 -9.25 -3.90 5.25
CA THR A 665 -10.56 -4.53 5.57
C THR A 665 -11.70 -3.82 4.85
N TYR A 666 -11.64 -2.51 4.71
CA TYR A 666 -12.55 -1.74 3.86
C TYR A 666 -12.38 -2.15 2.39
N ILE A 667 -11.16 -2.34 1.93
CA ILE A 667 -10.85 -2.82 0.58
C ILE A 667 -11.24 -4.30 0.42
N ALA A 668 -10.95 -5.18 1.38
CA ALA A 668 -11.31 -6.59 1.28
C ALA A 668 -12.82 -6.81 1.47
N ASN A 669 -13.49 -6.05 2.34
CA ASN A 669 -14.95 -6.10 2.45
C ASN A 669 -15.62 -5.40 1.26
N ASN A 670 -15.07 -4.32 0.72
CA ASN A 670 -15.55 -3.73 -0.53
C ASN A 670 -15.16 -4.55 -1.76
N LEU A 671 -14.04 -5.28 -1.75
CA LEU A 671 -13.72 -6.27 -2.80
C LEU A 671 -14.57 -7.54 -2.65
N ALA A 672 -14.85 -8.00 -1.43
CA ALA A 672 -15.80 -9.10 -1.18
C ALA A 672 -17.24 -8.66 -1.46
N GLN A 673 -17.62 -7.42 -1.11
CA GLN A 673 -18.93 -6.85 -1.52
C GLN A 673 -18.99 -6.52 -3.00
N ALA A 674 -17.90 -6.05 -3.62
CA ALA A 674 -17.86 -5.89 -5.06
C ALA A 674 -17.88 -7.24 -5.78
N ALA A 675 -17.26 -8.28 -5.22
CA ALA A 675 -17.44 -9.65 -5.71
C ALA A 675 -18.88 -10.14 -5.49
N ASN A 676 -19.50 -9.80 -4.34
CA ASN A 676 -20.89 -10.19 -4.03
C ASN A 676 -21.93 -9.30 -4.73
N ASN A 677 -21.69 -7.99 -4.89
CA ASN A 677 -22.55 -7.12 -5.71
C ASN A 677 -22.33 -7.30 -7.21
N LEU A 678 -21.20 -7.88 -7.62
CA LEU A 678 -20.97 -8.39 -8.98
C LEU A 678 -21.49 -9.82 -9.14
N ALA A 679 -21.93 -10.53 -8.09
CA ALA A 679 -22.44 -11.89 -8.24
C ALA A 679 -23.71 -11.98 -9.14
N PRO A 680 -24.72 -11.10 -9.09
CA PRO A 680 -25.75 -11.06 -10.12
C PRO A 680 -25.28 -10.47 -11.45
N ALA A 681 -24.39 -9.47 -11.43
CA ALA A 681 -23.77 -8.92 -12.64
C ALA A 681 -22.64 -9.81 -13.17
N SER A 682 -21.96 -10.58 -12.33
CA SER A 682 -20.92 -11.54 -12.72
C SER A 682 -21.52 -12.87 -13.14
N GLN A 683 -22.66 -13.32 -12.60
CA GLN A 683 -23.45 -14.38 -13.24
C GLN A 683 -23.93 -13.93 -14.63
N THR A 684 -24.37 -12.68 -14.79
CA THR A 684 -24.72 -12.13 -16.11
C THR A 684 -23.46 -11.86 -16.97
N ALA A 685 -22.32 -11.50 -16.40
CA ALA A 685 -21.07 -11.32 -17.12
C ALA A 685 -20.33 -12.64 -17.34
N ALA A 686 -20.35 -13.57 -16.41
CA ALA A 686 -19.83 -14.93 -16.59
C ALA A 686 -20.70 -15.75 -17.55
N SER A 687 -22.03 -15.63 -17.50
CA SER A 687 -22.91 -16.19 -18.52
C SER A 687 -22.74 -15.48 -19.87
N LYS A 688 -22.54 -14.16 -19.89
CA LYS A 688 -22.20 -13.44 -21.12
C LYS A 688 -20.79 -13.79 -21.63
N MET A 689 -19.79 -14.00 -20.78
CA MET A 689 -18.47 -14.49 -21.18
C MET A 689 -18.52 -15.96 -21.63
N GLN A 690 -19.27 -16.82 -20.97
CA GLN A 690 -19.53 -18.18 -21.44
C GLN A 690 -20.30 -18.17 -22.75
N ASP A 691 -21.28 -17.30 -22.89
CA ASP A 691 -22.00 -17.06 -24.14
C ASP A 691 -21.09 -16.51 -25.25
N VAL A 692 -20.20 -15.57 -24.95
CA VAL A 692 -19.21 -15.03 -25.89
C VAL A 692 -18.17 -16.09 -26.26
N ALA A 693 -17.67 -16.89 -25.31
CA ALA A 693 -16.74 -17.98 -25.56
C ALA A 693 -17.43 -19.12 -26.31
N ALA A 694 -18.70 -19.44 -26.00
CA ALA A 694 -19.52 -20.41 -26.73
C ALA A 694 -19.82 -19.93 -28.16
N LYS A 695 -20.13 -18.62 -28.32
CA LYS A 695 -20.33 -18.00 -29.66
C LYS A 695 -19.03 -17.98 -30.45
N GLY A 696 -17.87 -17.71 -29.81
CA GLY A 696 -16.56 -17.81 -30.46
C GLY A 696 -16.30 -19.21 -30.97
N LYS A 697 -16.42 -20.25 -30.11
CA LYS A 697 -16.28 -21.66 -30.51
C LYS A 697 -17.30 -22.09 -31.59
N ALA A 698 -18.54 -21.62 -31.48
CA ALA A 698 -19.54 -21.89 -32.51
C ALA A 698 -19.18 -21.20 -33.82
N GLY A 699 -18.66 -19.99 -33.80
CA GLY A 699 -18.18 -19.29 -34.98
C GLY A 699 -16.99 -19.98 -35.64
N GLU A 700 -15.99 -20.43 -34.85
CA GLU A 700 -14.87 -21.24 -35.34
C GLU A 700 -15.36 -22.54 -35.99
N ALA A 701 -16.32 -23.24 -35.39
CA ALA A 701 -16.92 -24.45 -35.94
C ALA A 701 -17.71 -24.19 -37.25
N LEU A 702 -18.44 -23.07 -37.35
CA LEU A 702 -19.17 -22.65 -38.54
C LEU A 702 -18.27 -22.20 -39.67
N SER A 703 -17.09 -21.63 -39.35
CA SER A 703 -16.14 -21.20 -40.37
C SER A 703 -15.45 -22.36 -41.09
N GLY A 704 -15.44 -23.56 -40.51
CA GLY A 704 -14.75 -24.74 -41.07
C GLY A 704 -13.23 -24.64 -41.07
N LEU A 705 -12.64 -23.66 -40.34
CA LEU A 705 -11.20 -23.46 -40.26
C LEU A 705 -10.57 -24.52 -39.36
N THR A 706 -9.38 -25.01 -39.76
CA THR A 706 -8.53 -25.80 -38.85
C THR A 706 -7.84 -24.88 -37.85
N LYS A 707 -7.93 -25.18 -36.56
CA LYS A 707 -7.35 -24.39 -35.50
C LYS A 707 -5.84 -24.14 -35.71
N ASN A 708 -5.47 -22.87 -35.80
CA ASN A 708 -4.09 -22.45 -35.95
C ASN A 708 -3.45 -22.18 -34.55
N THR A 709 -2.16 -22.48 -34.43
CA THR A 709 -1.37 -22.19 -33.24
C THR A 709 -0.11 -21.37 -33.54
N THR A 710 0.04 -20.94 -34.79
CA THR A 710 1.21 -20.19 -35.24
C THR A 710 1.14 -18.75 -34.77
N HIS A 711 2.20 -18.30 -34.12
CA HIS A 711 2.39 -16.93 -33.68
C HIS A 711 2.87 -16.07 -34.83
N ILE A 712 2.25 -14.92 -35.04
CA ILE A 712 2.74 -13.92 -36.01
C ILE A 712 3.08 -12.62 -35.24
N PRO A 713 4.06 -11.79 -35.69
CA PRO A 713 4.43 -10.56 -35.02
C PRO A 713 3.28 -9.54 -35.05
N SER A 714 3.13 -8.77 -33.97
CA SER A 714 2.27 -7.59 -33.96
C SER A 714 2.98 -6.43 -34.65
N LEU A 715 2.52 -6.05 -35.83
CA LEU A 715 3.11 -5.00 -36.64
C LEU A 715 2.63 -3.59 -36.23
N THR A 716 1.56 -3.51 -35.44
CA THR A 716 1.13 -2.26 -34.78
C THR A 716 1.89 -1.96 -33.49
N GLY A 717 2.70 -2.92 -33.01
CA GLY A 717 3.42 -2.80 -31.73
C GLY A 717 2.51 -2.90 -30.48
N THR A 718 1.23 -3.26 -30.65
CA THR A 718 0.25 -3.30 -29.55
C THR A 718 0.18 -4.65 -28.83
N ALA A 719 0.95 -5.62 -29.25
CA ALA A 719 1.13 -6.92 -28.61
C ALA A 719 2.49 -7.51 -28.97
N SER A 720 3.00 -8.49 -28.21
CA SER A 720 4.24 -9.20 -28.56
C SER A 720 4.04 -10.12 -29.77
N TYR A 721 2.87 -10.69 -29.93
CA TYR A 721 2.48 -11.51 -31.07
C TYR A 721 0.95 -11.58 -31.19
N ARG A 722 0.47 -12.15 -32.31
CA ARG A 722 -0.94 -12.51 -32.56
C ARG A 722 -1.04 -13.97 -33.02
N ILE A 723 -2.19 -14.58 -32.78
CA ILE A 723 -2.52 -15.91 -33.30
C ILE A 723 -3.82 -15.75 -34.07
N PRO A 724 -3.80 -15.82 -35.43
CA PRO A 724 -5.02 -15.83 -36.21
C PRO A 724 -5.72 -17.18 -36.10
N ASP A 725 -7.03 -17.24 -36.30
CA ASP A 725 -7.82 -18.47 -36.23
C ASP A 725 -7.44 -19.47 -37.36
N GLY A 726 -6.97 -18.95 -38.49
CA GLY A 726 -6.44 -19.76 -39.57
C GLY A 726 -5.24 -19.10 -40.26
N LEU A 727 -4.23 -19.88 -40.64
CA LEU A 727 -3.07 -19.40 -41.38
C LEU A 727 -2.60 -20.48 -42.35
N THR A 728 -2.53 -20.07 -43.62
CA THR A 728 -1.96 -20.89 -44.71
C THR A 728 -1.01 -20.04 -45.53
N ASP A 729 -0.33 -20.65 -46.52
CA ASP A 729 0.59 -19.93 -47.43
C ASP A 729 -0.09 -18.85 -48.28
N THR A 730 -1.42 -18.84 -48.35
CA THR A 730 -2.20 -17.96 -49.22
C THR A 730 -3.25 -17.11 -48.48
N VAL A 731 -3.60 -17.49 -47.25
CA VAL A 731 -4.71 -16.88 -46.49
C VAL A 731 -4.39 -16.80 -45.03
N LEU A 732 -4.62 -15.64 -44.43
CA LEU A 732 -4.78 -15.42 -42.98
C LEU A 732 -6.29 -15.26 -42.71
N ALA A 733 -6.84 -15.98 -41.76
CA ALA A 733 -8.26 -15.97 -41.44
C ALA A 733 -8.50 -15.66 -39.98
N GLU A 734 -9.52 -14.86 -39.70
CA GLU A 734 -9.99 -14.52 -38.36
C GLU A 734 -11.51 -14.65 -38.28
N VAL A 735 -12.02 -15.17 -37.18
CA VAL A 735 -13.43 -15.37 -36.92
C VAL A 735 -13.93 -14.45 -35.84
N LYS A 736 -14.94 -13.63 -36.14
CA LYS A 736 -15.58 -12.72 -35.19
C LYS A 736 -17.08 -12.90 -35.18
N ASN A 737 -17.56 -13.80 -34.35
CA ASN A 737 -19.00 -14.11 -34.21
C ASN A 737 -19.67 -13.13 -33.25
N TYR A 738 -20.03 -11.97 -33.77
CA TYR A 738 -20.66 -10.89 -33.02
C TYR A 738 -22.10 -10.67 -33.45
N SER A 739 -22.96 -10.36 -32.49
CA SER A 739 -24.35 -9.93 -32.77
C SER A 739 -24.52 -8.39 -32.82
N GLY A 740 -23.43 -7.64 -32.72
CA GLY A 740 -23.42 -6.17 -32.70
C GLY A 740 -22.50 -5.59 -33.77
N THR A 741 -21.86 -4.46 -33.47
CA THR A 741 -20.96 -3.74 -34.37
C THR A 741 -19.50 -4.14 -34.12
N LEU A 742 -18.77 -4.53 -35.15
CA LEU A 742 -17.35 -4.87 -35.11
C LEU A 742 -16.49 -3.67 -35.55
N SER A 743 -15.51 -3.31 -34.72
CA SER A 743 -14.57 -2.22 -34.97
C SER A 743 -13.28 -2.70 -35.65
N TYR A 744 -12.56 -1.80 -36.31
CA TYR A 744 -11.23 -2.06 -36.88
C TYR A 744 -10.16 -2.02 -35.75
N THR A 745 -10.14 -3.11 -34.97
CA THR A 745 -9.25 -3.27 -33.80
C THR A 745 -7.77 -3.37 -34.19
N ASN A 746 -6.86 -3.12 -33.23
CA ASN A 746 -5.42 -3.30 -33.46
C ASN A 746 -5.06 -4.74 -33.85
N GLN A 747 -5.80 -5.73 -33.37
CA GLN A 747 -5.64 -7.12 -33.80
C GLN A 747 -5.94 -7.28 -35.30
N LEU A 748 -7.05 -6.73 -35.80
CA LEU A 748 -7.39 -6.80 -37.23
C LEU A 748 -6.41 -5.98 -38.08
N LYS A 749 -5.89 -4.86 -37.56
CA LYS A 749 -4.83 -4.08 -38.21
C LYS A 749 -3.54 -4.88 -38.35
N ASP A 750 -3.13 -5.58 -37.29
CA ASP A 750 -1.96 -6.46 -37.32
C ASP A 750 -2.12 -7.56 -38.38
N PHE A 751 -3.30 -8.18 -38.48
CA PHE A 751 -3.57 -9.21 -39.45
C PHE A 751 -3.56 -8.68 -40.89
N VAL A 752 -4.09 -7.49 -41.11
CA VAL A 752 -4.02 -6.81 -42.41
C VAL A 752 -2.56 -6.48 -42.80
N LEU A 753 -1.83 -5.89 -41.89
CA LEU A 753 -0.41 -5.53 -42.13
C LEU A 753 0.44 -6.81 -42.40
N TYR A 754 0.22 -7.87 -41.63
CA TYR A 754 0.91 -9.14 -41.86
C TYR A 754 0.54 -9.78 -43.19
N SER A 755 -0.75 -9.77 -43.55
CA SER A 755 -1.21 -10.32 -44.81
C SER A 755 -0.63 -9.55 -46.01
N GLN A 756 -0.47 -8.24 -45.91
CA GLN A 756 0.20 -7.41 -46.89
C GLN A 756 1.72 -7.73 -46.99
N ASP A 757 2.40 -7.84 -45.86
CA ASP A 757 3.83 -8.18 -45.78
C ASP A 757 4.13 -9.55 -46.43
N LYS A 758 3.24 -10.52 -46.21
CA LYS A 758 3.37 -11.89 -46.75
C LYS A 758 2.73 -12.09 -48.12
N VAL A 759 2.07 -11.06 -48.62
CA VAL A 759 1.34 -11.12 -49.91
C VAL A 759 0.29 -12.24 -49.91
N ILE A 760 -0.43 -12.41 -48.80
CA ILE A 760 -1.53 -13.38 -48.64
C ILE A 760 -2.85 -12.62 -48.40
N LYS A 761 -3.99 -13.31 -48.55
CA LYS A 761 -5.29 -12.69 -48.38
C LYS A 761 -5.70 -12.66 -46.91
N MET A 762 -6.33 -11.57 -46.48
CA MET A 762 -6.97 -11.49 -45.16
C MET A 762 -8.47 -11.80 -45.32
N HIS A 763 -8.92 -12.89 -44.65
CA HIS A 763 -10.32 -13.31 -44.59
C HIS A 763 -10.90 -13.05 -43.22
N LEU A 764 -12.03 -12.37 -43.13
CA LEU A 764 -12.74 -12.10 -41.85
C LEU A 764 -14.12 -12.77 -41.92
N TYR A 765 -14.33 -13.79 -41.11
CA TYR A 765 -15.58 -14.49 -40.96
C TYR A 765 -16.43 -13.83 -39.88
N THR A 766 -17.53 -13.18 -40.25
CA THR A 766 -18.38 -12.45 -39.30
C THR A 766 -19.78 -12.21 -39.83
N ASN A 767 -20.77 -12.14 -38.92
CA ASN A 767 -22.13 -11.67 -39.19
C ASN A 767 -22.40 -10.28 -38.54
N ALA A 768 -21.34 -9.61 -37.99
CA ALA A 768 -21.44 -8.32 -37.33
C ALA A 768 -21.62 -7.17 -38.32
N HIS A 769 -22.27 -6.09 -37.91
CA HIS A 769 -22.20 -4.81 -38.62
C HIS A 769 -20.80 -4.20 -38.47
N LEU A 770 -20.24 -3.67 -39.53
CA LEU A 770 -18.89 -3.09 -39.52
C LEU A 770 -18.92 -1.60 -39.22
N THR A 771 -17.96 -1.11 -38.42
CA THR A 771 -17.73 0.34 -38.25
C THR A 771 -17.19 0.92 -39.55
N GLY A 772 -17.35 2.26 -39.76
CA GLY A 772 -16.86 2.97 -40.94
C GLY A 772 -15.40 2.64 -41.32
N PRO A 773 -14.43 2.72 -40.39
CA PRO A 773 -13.02 2.39 -40.67
C PRO A 773 -12.79 0.90 -41.06
N LEU A 774 -13.53 -0.05 -40.48
CA LEU A 774 -13.43 -1.45 -40.88
C LEU A 774 -14.11 -1.71 -42.23
N GLN A 775 -15.28 -1.11 -42.46
CA GLN A 775 -15.94 -1.14 -43.76
C GLN A 775 -15.03 -0.57 -44.85
N GLN A 776 -14.34 0.55 -44.61
CA GLN A 776 -13.40 1.13 -45.57
C GLN A 776 -12.23 0.18 -45.90
N ALA A 777 -11.73 -0.59 -44.90
CA ALA A 777 -10.70 -1.62 -45.11
C ALA A 777 -11.22 -2.77 -46.01
N VAL A 778 -12.48 -3.14 -45.87
CA VAL A 778 -13.16 -4.13 -46.73
C VAL A 778 -13.34 -3.56 -48.14
N ASP A 779 -13.88 -2.35 -48.26
CA ASP A 779 -14.16 -1.70 -49.57
C ASP A 779 -12.86 -1.45 -50.36
N SER A 780 -11.74 -1.23 -49.67
CA SER A 780 -10.42 -1.10 -50.31
C SER A 780 -9.75 -2.45 -50.65
N GLY A 781 -10.41 -3.57 -50.39
CA GLY A 781 -9.91 -4.92 -50.72
C GLY A 781 -8.83 -5.46 -49.77
N LEU A 782 -8.56 -4.78 -48.65
CA LEU A 782 -7.61 -5.25 -47.66
C LEU A 782 -8.11 -6.44 -46.86
N ILE A 783 -9.43 -6.54 -46.71
CA ILE A 783 -10.14 -7.62 -45.99
C ILE A 783 -11.25 -8.18 -46.87
N GLN A 784 -11.34 -9.49 -46.99
CA GLN A 784 -12.47 -10.16 -47.59
C GLN A 784 -13.42 -10.71 -46.54
N ILE A 785 -14.69 -10.35 -46.59
CA ILE A 785 -15.72 -10.80 -45.63
C ILE A 785 -16.35 -12.10 -46.07
N PHE A 786 -16.56 -13.00 -45.09
CA PHE A 786 -17.31 -14.24 -45.24
C PHE A 786 -18.38 -14.32 -44.14
N PRO A 787 -19.64 -14.56 -44.47
CA PRO A 787 -20.69 -14.77 -43.47
C PRO A 787 -20.45 -16.08 -42.71
N LEU A 788 -20.81 -16.10 -41.44
CA LEU A 788 -20.88 -17.30 -40.61
C LEU A 788 -22.29 -17.90 -40.80
N ASN A 789 -22.40 -19.01 -41.49
CA ASN A 789 -23.67 -19.69 -41.83
C ASN A 789 -23.94 -20.84 -40.86
#